data_9338ce3d86c2833d8a3855ffff98d6ae
#
_entry.id   9338ce3d86c2833d8a3855ffff98d6ae
#
_cell.length_a   1.000
_cell.length_b   1.000
_cell.length_c   1.000
_cell.angle_alpha   90.00
_cell.angle_beta   90.00
_cell.angle_gamma   90.00
#
_symmetry.space_group_name_H-M   'P 1'
#
loop_
_entity.id
_entity.type
_entity.pdbx_description
1 polymer ?
#
loop_
_entity_poly.entity_id
_entity_poly.type
_entity_poly.pdbx_seq_one_letter_code
_entity_poly.pdbx_strand_id
1 'polypeptide(L)'
;MGKTEGQAEEFRARLDKRLDELKWLYSELYHNDENAFQYFLSMLYRMYETRPEPMKQLDREREANPDWCKSNEVLGVMLYTNCFGGTLRGVREHLSYLKESGATYIHLMPLLASPKGRSDGGYAVADFRTVEPELGTMEDFAALAAECHKNGMSVCLDFALNHTSEDHEWARRAKAGEKEFQDRYFFFDNWNIPNDFDRTVPQVFPTTAPGNFSWCDAVQKVVMTTFYPYQWDLNYANPTVFNDMTENLFFLCNQGADIIRLDAVPYIWKALGTTCRNLPQVHTLVRIMRMAVEIVCPVTQLLGEVVMEPSKVVPYFGTLEKPECNVLYNVTTMATTWHTVATRDVRLMKHQLGQIFALPKQYSFLNYLRCHDDIGWGLDYGFLKQFGIDEVGHKHFLNDFFRGYFYGSDARGELYNDDPRIGDARLCGTTASLCGIEAAEYEGNQWKLDRAIRLDIMLHAFLFTLSGVPVIYSGDEIGQRNDYSYHEDPYKWDDSRYLHRGNFSWEDAEKRKDPTTREGRIFTALRELETIRATHEVFRAEADTWIMETYNDHILGIGRYYNGEKLVALFNFDVQDGTAWINEPEEYRNLLNGDRCRATAYGLPAFGFVWLYWSKEEEIEAAKQAESAREAAEKQAEKERKAAARKKAAEEKKAAKQVAEEAAAKAATEEAAAKAEAEEAAAKQAAEEAAARAAAEEAARKTVEAIMKTERAAKKSGTGAKTKRTAKKKGSKK
;
A
#
# COMPACT_ATOMS: atom_id res chain seq x y z
N MET A 1 -40.60 -12.02 -10.90
CA MET A 1 -41.29 -10.91 -10.22
C MET A 1 -40.67 -10.61 -8.84
N GLY A 2 -40.49 -11.52 -7.92
CA GLY A 2 -39.96 -11.18 -6.56
C GLY A 2 -38.53 -10.64 -6.48
N LYS A 3 -37.63 -10.95 -7.42
CA LYS A 3 -36.27 -10.39 -7.44
C LYS A 3 -36.20 -8.91 -7.83
N THR A 4 -37.08 -8.49 -8.74
CA THR A 4 -37.16 -7.08 -9.20
C THR A 4 -37.80 -6.14 -8.18
N GLU A 5 -38.75 -6.62 -7.36
CA GLU A 5 -39.38 -5.81 -6.30
C GLU A 5 -38.37 -5.55 -5.16
N GLY A 6 -37.63 -6.58 -4.69
CA GLY A 6 -36.65 -6.40 -3.64
C GLY A 6 -35.47 -5.50 -4.02
N GLN A 7 -35.02 -5.54 -5.29
CA GLN A 7 -33.97 -4.63 -5.79
C GLN A 7 -34.44 -3.18 -5.85
N ALA A 8 -35.69 -2.93 -6.26
CA ALA A 8 -36.24 -1.58 -6.26
C ALA A 8 -36.41 -1.03 -4.83
N GLU A 9 -36.66 -1.88 -3.85
CA GLU A 9 -36.71 -1.53 -2.43
C GLU A 9 -35.33 -1.18 -1.86
N GLU A 10 -34.27 -1.94 -2.20
CA GLU A 10 -32.89 -1.61 -1.79
C GLU A 10 -32.46 -0.23 -2.30
N PHE A 11 -32.64 0.02 -3.59
CA PHE A 11 -32.35 1.33 -4.19
C PHE A 11 -33.13 2.46 -3.50
N ARG A 12 -34.44 2.29 -3.33
CA ARG A 12 -35.28 3.28 -2.68
C ARG A 12 -34.85 3.57 -1.25
N ALA A 13 -34.55 2.53 -0.47
CA ALA A 13 -34.10 2.68 0.91
C ALA A 13 -32.78 3.44 1.02
N ARG A 14 -31.85 3.27 0.05
CA ARG A 14 -30.61 4.05 -0.02
C ARG A 14 -30.86 5.49 -0.46
N LEU A 15 -31.70 5.68 -1.48
CA LEU A 15 -32.08 7.00 -1.99
C LEU A 15 -32.76 7.84 -0.91
N ASP A 16 -33.75 7.28 -0.21
CA ASP A 16 -34.55 8.00 0.80
C ASP A 16 -33.68 8.56 1.93
N LYS A 17 -32.57 7.88 2.27
CA LYS A 17 -31.60 8.37 3.26
C LYS A 17 -30.84 9.62 2.81
N ARG A 18 -30.72 9.87 1.52
CA ARG A 18 -29.85 10.90 0.93
C ARG A 18 -30.61 11.96 0.15
N LEU A 19 -31.87 11.71 -0.17
CA LEU A 19 -32.64 12.49 -1.14
C LEU A 19 -32.74 13.98 -0.78
N ASP A 20 -33.02 14.31 0.47
CA ASP A 20 -33.21 15.70 0.88
C ASP A 20 -31.91 16.51 0.77
N GLU A 21 -30.79 15.95 1.26
CA GLU A 21 -29.48 16.58 1.13
C GLU A 21 -29.03 16.66 -0.34
N LEU A 22 -29.23 15.57 -1.08
CA LEU A 22 -28.91 15.48 -2.51
C LEU A 22 -29.65 16.55 -3.31
N LYS A 23 -30.97 16.67 -3.11
CA LYS A 23 -31.80 17.67 -3.76
C LYS A 23 -31.36 19.08 -3.39
N TRP A 24 -31.12 19.33 -2.12
CA TRP A 24 -30.67 20.65 -1.66
C TRP A 24 -29.34 21.05 -2.30
N LEU A 25 -28.30 20.23 -2.23
CA LEU A 25 -26.99 20.53 -2.80
C LEU A 25 -27.02 20.69 -4.32
N TYR A 26 -27.77 19.83 -5.01
CA TYR A 26 -27.95 19.92 -6.46
C TYR A 26 -28.70 21.22 -6.87
N SER A 27 -29.73 21.58 -6.12
CA SER A 27 -30.49 22.79 -6.38
C SER A 27 -29.70 24.07 -6.14
N GLU A 28 -28.87 24.10 -5.07
CA GLU A 28 -27.96 25.22 -4.80
C GLU A 28 -26.94 25.39 -5.93
N LEU A 29 -26.40 24.27 -6.43
CA LEU A 29 -25.37 24.29 -7.45
C LEU A 29 -25.91 24.67 -8.83
N TYR A 30 -27.14 24.22 -9.17
CA TYR A 30 -27.77 24.35 -10.50
C TYR A 30 -29.04 25.18 -10.49
N HIS A 31 -29.17 26.14 -9.55
CA HIS A 31 -30.21 27.15 -9.51
C HIS A 31 -31.66 26.59 -9.62
N ASN A 32 -31.89 25.45 -8.93
CA ASN A 32 -33.22 24.76 -8.93
C ASN A 32 -33.64 24.22 -10.31
N ASP A 33 -32.70 23.78 -11.15
CA ASP A 33 -33.03 23.06 -12.39
C ASP A 33 -33.63 21.68 -12.07
N GLU A 34 -34.95 21.66 -11.90
CA GLU A 34 -35.72 20.45 -11.56
C GLU A 34 -35.61 19.40 -12.68
N ASN A 35 -35.55 19.79 -13.95
CA ASN A 35 -35.44 18.84 -15.07
C ASN A 35 -34.08 18.11 -15.04
N ALA A 36 -33.01 18.86 -14.82
CA ALA A 36 -31.65 18.26 -14.66
C ALA A 36 -31.59 17.35 -13.45
N PHE A 37 -32.23 17.72 -12.34
CA PHE A 37 -32.29 16.87 -11.14
C PHE A 37 -33.09 15.59 -11.37
N GLN A 38 -34.25 15.67 -12.02
CA GLN A 38 -35.06 14.48 -12.34
C GLN A 38 -34.33 13.54 -13.32
N TYR A 39 -33.58 14.11 -14.28
CA TYR A 39 -32.72 13.33 -15.15
C TYR A 39 -31.65 12.63 -14.34
N PHE A 40 -30.99 13.33 -13.39
CA PHE A 40 -29.99 12.76 -12.49
C PHE A 40 -30.55 11.58 -11.69
N LEU A 41 -31.71 11.72 -11.05
CA LEU A 41 -32.36 10.62 -10.30
C LEU A 41 -32.68 9.42 -11.20
N SER A 42 -33.19 9.70 -12.41
CA SER A 42 -33.49 8.66 -13.40
C SER A 42 -32.22 7.91 -13.85
N MET A 43 -31.14 8.63 -14.01
CA MET A 43 -29.79 8.06 -14.32
C MET A 43 -29.31 7.17 -13.18
N LEU A 44 -29.39 7.60 -11.91
CA LEU A 44 -29.01 6.79 -10.76
C LEU A 44 -29.77 5.46 -10.72
N TYR A 45 -31.11 5.52 -10.95
CA TYR A 45 -31.90 4.30 -10.98
C TYR A 45 -31.52 3.37 -12.14
N ARG A 46 -31.32 3.91 -13.35
CA ARG A 46 -30.88 3.14 -14.52
C ARG A 46 -29.52 2.47 -14.26
N MET A 47 -28.57 3.19 -13.67
CA MET A 47 -27.24 2.65 -13.39
C MET A 47 -27.27 1.56 -12.29
N TYR A 48 -28.13 1.69 -11.28
CA TYR A 48 -28.38 0.64 -10.31
C TYR A 48 -29.08 -0.58 -10.94
N GLU A 49 -30.09 -0.36 -11.79
CA GLU A 49 -30.83 -1.43 -12.46
C GLU A 49 -29.90 -2.28 -13.33
N THR A 50 -29.02 -1.63 -14.10
CA THR A 50 -28.07 -2.27 -15.00
C THR A 50 -26.81 -2.81 -14.30
N ARG A 51 -26.62 -2.56 -12.99
CA ARG A 51 -25.48 -3.09 -12.24
C ARG A 51 -25.53 -4.61 -12.22
N PRO A 52 -24.44 -5.32 -12.61
CA PRO A 52 -24.40 -6.77 -12.67
C PRO A 52 -24.69 -7.42 -11.31
N GLU A 53 -25.41 -8.54 -11.30
CA GLU A 53 -25.77 -9.23 -10.04
C GLU A 53 -24.56 -9.65 -9.20
N PRO A 54 -23.40 -10.11 -9.76
CA PRO A 54 -22.22 -10.37 -8.97
C PRO A 54 -21.72 -9.11 -8.22
N MET A 55 -21.83 -7.93 -8.85
CA MET A 55 -21.45 -6.67 -8.23
C MET A 55 -22.44 -6.25 -7.13
N LYS A 56 -23.74 -6.44 -7.33
CA LYS A 56 -24.76 -6.22 -6.28
C LYS A 56 -24.56 -7.15 -5.09
N GLN A 57 -24.11 -8.39 -5.33
CA GLN A 57 -23.78 -9.33 -4.26
C GLN A 57 -22.56 -8.85 -3.48
N LEU A 58 -21.50 -8.41 -4.18
CA LEU A 58 -20.31 -7.84 -3.56
C LEU A 58 -20.65 -6.57 -2.75
N ASP A 59 -21.58 -5.74 -3.25
CA ASP A 59 -22.08 -4.58 -2.50
C ASP A 59 -22.68 -4.99 -1.15
N ARG A 60 -23.55 -6.00 -1.14
CA ARG A 60 -24.17 -6.50 0.10
C ARG A 60 -23.15 -7.07 1.10
N GLU A 61 -22.16 -7.81 0.61
CA GLU A 61 -21.08 -8.37 1.44
C GLU A 61 -20.24 -7.27 2.08
N ARG A 62 -19.88 -6.25 1.31
CA ARG A 62 -19.07 -5.13 1.79
C ARG A 62 -19.87 -4.12 2.62
N GLU A 63 -21.18 -3.96 2.40
CA GLU A 63 -22.03 -3.16 3.30
C GLU A 63 -22.03 -3.74 4.73
N ALA A 64 -21.88 -5.06 4.87
CA ALA A 64 -21.71 -5.71 6.18
C ALA A 64 -20.31 -5.48 6.79
N ASN A 65 -19.31 -5.09 5.98
CA ASN A 65 -17.95 -4.75 6.40
C ASN A 65 -17.48 -3.47 5.67
N PRO A 66 -17.98 -2.28 6.02
CA PRO A 66 -17.73 -1.04 5.29
C PRO A 66 -16.27 -0.58 5.33
N ASP A 67 -15.49 -1.06 6.31
CA ASP A 67 -14.06 -0.76 6.47
C ASP A 67 -13.14 -1.79 5.80
N TRP A 68 -13.66 -2.53 4.80
CA TRP A 68 -12.92 -3.55 4.08
C TRP A 68 -11.56 -3.06 3.51
N CYS A 69 -11.48 -1.79 3.11
CA CYS A 69 -10.26 -1.18 2.57
C CYS A 69 -9.27 -0.69 3.64
N LYS A 70 -9.64 -0.74 4.94
CA LYS A 70 -8.81 -0.30 6.07
C LYS A 70 -8.14 -1.44 6.84
N SER A 71 -8.36 -2.68 6.40
CA SER A 71 -7.74 -3.87 6.99
C SER A 71 -6.21 -3.81 6.89
N ASN A 72 -5.53 -4.39 7.89
CA ASN A 72 -4.08 -4.60 7.86
C ASN A 72 -3.63 -5.59 6.76
N GLU A 73 -4.54 -6.29 6.12
CA GLU A 73 -4.24 -7.20 5.00
C GLU A 73 -4.16 -6.47 3.64
N VAL A 74 -4.60 -5.20 3.56
CA VAL A 74 -4.65 -4.48 2.28
C VAL A 74 -3.27 -3.96 1.89
N LEU A 75 -2.77 -4.44 0.76
CA LEU A 75 -1.60 -3.91 0.05
C LEU A 75 -1.95 -3.62 -1.39
N GLY A 76 -1.76 -2.38 -1.84
CA GLY A 76 -1.99 -1.98 -3.22
C GLY A 76 -0.73 -2.07 -4.09
N VAL A 77 -0.93 -2.36 -5.37
CA VAL A 77 0.09 -2.24 -6.42
C VAL A 77 -0.45 -1.38 -7.54
N MET A 78 0.23 -0.26 -7.84
CA MET A 78 -0.03 0.58 -9.01
C MET A 78 0.74 0.05 -10.21
N LEU A 79 0.08 -0.01 -11.37
CA LEU A 79 0.73 -0.44 -12.60
C LEU A 79 0.09 0.16 -13.86
N TYR A 80 0.91 0.42 -14.87
CA TYR A 80 0.43 0.60 -16.24
C TYR A 80 0.22 -0.77 -16.89
N THR A 81 -0.95 -0.98 -17.46
CA THR A 81 -1.31 -2.25 -18.14
C THR A 81 -0.31 -2.65 -19.21
N ASN A 82 0.06 -1.71 -20.09
CA ASN A 82 1.04 -1.94 -21.17
C ASN A 82 2.44 -2.26 -20.63
N CYS A 83 2.88 -1.58 -19.57
CA CYS A 83 4.21 -1.78 -19.00
C CYS A 83 4.32 -3.11 -18.24
N PHE A 84 3.25 -3.55 -17.57
CA PHE A 84 3.26 -4.76 -16.74
C PHE A 84 2.92 -6.03 -17.52
N GLY A 85 1.78 -6.04 -18.22
CA GLY A 85 1.28 -7.24 -18.90
C GLY A 85 1.15 -7.10 -20.43
N GLY A 86 1.51 -5.92 -20.96
CA GLY A 86 1.28 -5.59 -22.39
C GLY A 86 -0.19 -5.28 -22.68
N THR A 87 -1.11 -6.11 -22.16
CA THR A 87 -2.55 -6.01 -22.33
C THR A 87 -3.29 -6.37 -21.02
N LEU A 88 -4.58 -6.08 -20.94
CA LEU A 88 -5.43 -6.53 -19.82
C LEU A 88 -5.44 -8.04 -19.64
N ARG A 89 -5.36 -8.80 -20.73
CA ARG A 89 -5.22 -10.27 -20.68
C ARG A 89 -3.87 -10.67 -20.08
N GLY A 90 -2.79 -9.99 -20.46
CA GLY A 90 -1.48 -10.24 -19.90
C GLY A 90 -1.43 -9.92 -18.40
N VAL A 91 -2.05 -8.82 -17.94
CA VAL A 91 -2.18 -8.54 -16.50
C VAL A 91 -2.91 -9.72 -15.81
N ARG A 92 -4.01 -10.21 -16.40
CA ARG A 92 -4.76 -11.35 -15.85
C ARG A 92 -3.93 -12.62 -15.77
N GLU A 93 -3.07 -12.88 -16.75
CA GLU A 93 -2.15 -14.04 -16.77
C GLU A 93 -1.10 -13.95 -15.65
N HIS A 94 -0.75 -12.73 -15.23
CA HIS A 94 0.22 -12.48 -14.16
C HIS A 94 -0.38 -12.21 -12.76
N LEU A 95 -1.69 -12.45 -12.57
CA LEU A 95 -2.33 -12.29 -11.25
C LEU A 95 -1.69 -13.15 -10.15
N SER A 96 -1.15 -14.33 -10.51
CA SER A 96 -0.45 -15.19 -9.56
C SER A 96 0.82 -14.52 -9.01
N TYR A 97 1.54 -13.76 -9.81
CA TYR A 97 2.70 -12.98 -9.39
C TYR A 97 2.28 -11.85 -8.43
N LEU A 98 1.24 -11.09 -8.78
CA LEU A 98 0.72 -10.03 -7.92
C LEU A 98 0.23 -10.59 -6.57
N LYS A 99 -0.40 -11.75 -6.57
CA LYS A 99 -0.78 -12.45 -5.33
C LYS A 99 0.44 -12.92 -4.53
N GLU A 100 1.47 -13.43 -5.20
CA GLU A 100 2.74 -13.81 -4.57
C GLU A 100 3.42 -12.59 -3.94
N SER A 101 3.38 -11.40 -4.58
CA SER A 101 3.90 -10.15 -4.02
C SER A 101 3.09 -9.61 -2.85
N GLY A 102 1.94 -10.19 -2.51
CA GLY A 102 1.05 -9.80 -1.41
C GLY A 102 -0.03 -8.81 -1.79
N ALA A 103 -0.14 -8.45 -3.06
CA ALA A 103 -1.15 -7.51 -3.52
C ALA A 103 -2.57 -8.05 -3.28
N THR A 104 -3.40 -7.23 -2.63
CA THR A 104 -4.84 -7.45 -2.47
C THR A 104 -5.66 -6.34 -3.16
N TYR A 105 -4.97 -5.37 -3.76
CA TYR A 105 -5.53 -4.23 -4.42
C TYR A 105 -4.67 -3.87 -5.63
N ILE A 106 -5.26 -3.79 -6.83
CA ILE A 106 -4.56 -3.41 -8.07
C ILE A 106 -5.08 -2.06 -8.52
N HIS A 107 -4.19 -1.09 -8.67
CA HIS A 107 -4.49 0.19 -9.27
C HIS A 107 -4.01 0.21 -10.72
N LEU A 108 -4.93 0.09 -11.65
CA LEU A 108 -4.64 0.21 -13.07
C LEU A 108 -4.55 1.70 -13.43
N MET A 109 -3.36 2.14 -13.85
CA MET A 109 -3.16 3.48 -14.39
C MET A 109 -4.03 3.67 -15.65
N PRO A 110 -4.25 4.91 -16.15
CA PRO A 110 -5.25 5.18 -17.16
C PRO A 110 -5.23 4.18 -18.30
N LEU A 111 -6.37 3.56 -18.55
CA LEU A 111 -6.54 2.52 -19.57
C LEU A 111 -7.60 2.88 -20.62
N LEU A 112 -8.28 4.03 -20.46
CA LEU A 112 -9.32 4.47 -21.39
C LEU A 112 -8.71 5.06 -22.66
N ALA A 113 -9.47 5.02 -23.75
CA ALA A 113 -9.02 5.49 -25.07
C ALA A 113 -8.48 6.92 -25.02
N SER A 114 -7.26 7.11 -25.50
CA SER A 114 -6.55 8.39 -25.50
C SER A 114 -5.71 8.54 -26.76
N PRO A 115 -5.50 9.76 -27.31
CA PRO A 115 -4.76 9.96 -28.54
C PRO A 115 -3.27 9.67 -28.37
N LYS A 116 -2.68 8.93 -29.27
CA LYS A 116 -1.24 8.65 -29.26
C LYS A 116 -0.41 9.94 -29.35
N GLY A 117 0.58 10.08 -28.47
CA GLY A 117 1.49 11.24 -28.41
C GLY A 117 0.88 12.52 -27.84
N ARG A 118 -0.43 12.52 -27.51
CA ARG A 118 -1.15 13.62 -26.85
C ARG A 118 -2.06 13.07 -25.77
N SER A 119 -1.55 12.12 -24.99
CA SER A 119 -2.34 11.39 -24.01
C SER A 119 -2.07 11.81 -22.57
N ASP A 120 -0.94 12.46 -22.28
CA ASP A 120 -0.50 12.75 -20.91
C ASP A 120 -0.56 11.49 -20.04
N GLY A 121 0.10 10.41 -20.49
CA GLY A 121 0.06 9.13 -19.75
C GLY A 121 -1.31 8.46 -19.70
N GLY A 122 -2.25 8.84 -20.60
CA GLY A 122 -3.61 8.31 -20.68
C GLY A 122 -4.68 9.22 -20.05
N TYR A 123 -4.30 10.35 -19.44
CA TYR A 123 -5.26 11.27 -18.81
C TYR A 123 -6.03 12.14 -19.79
N ALA A 124 -5.56 12.32 -21.04
CA ALA A 124 -6.35 12.98 -22.10
C ALA A 124 -7.38 12.00 -22.69
N VAL A 125 -8.43 11.70 -21.94
CA VAL A 125 -9.44 10.69 -22.29
C VAL A 125 -10.29 11.14 -23.47
N ALA A 126 -10.31 10.34 -24.55
CA ALA A 126 -11.13 10.56 -25.74
C ALA A 126 -12.47 9.81 -25.69
N ASP A 127 -12.57 8.74 -24.89
CA ASP A 127 -13.81 8.01 -24.65
C ASP A 127 -13.77 7.33 -23.28
N PHE A 128 -14.70 7.68 -22.39
CA PHE A 128 -14.79 7.11 -21.03
C PHE A 128 -15.37 5.69 -20.97
N ARG A 129 -15.85 5.15 -22.07
CA ARG A 129 -16.49 3.81 -22.14
C ARG A 129 -15.74 2.82 -22.98
N THR A 130 -14.62 3.23 -23.57
CA THR A 130 -13.78 2.39 -24.42
C THR A 130 -12.38 2.29 -23.83
N VAL A 131 -11.87 1.08 -23.72
CA VAL A 131 -10.47 0.82 -23.36
C VAL A 131 -9.58 1.20 -24.54
N GLU A 132 -8.36 1.70 -24.28
CA GLU A 132 -7.36 1.93 -25.32
C GLU A 132 -7.16 0.64 -26.14
N PRO A 133 -7.36 0.66 -27.47
CA PRO A 133 -7.38 -0.57 -28.28
C PRO A 133 -6.12 -1.43 -28.18
N GLU A 134 -4.96 -0.82 -27.92
CA GLU A 134 -3.71 -1.54 -27.74
C GLU A 134 -3.69 -2.35 -26.41
N LEU A 135 -4.51 -1.99 -25.42
CA LEU A 135 -4.60 -2.65 -24.11
C LEU A 135 -5.66 -3.76 -24.07
N GLY A 136 -6.64 -3.72 -24.94
CA GLY A 136 -7.74 -4.69 -25.00
C GLY A 136 -9.12 -4.05 -25.14
N THR A 137 -10.13 -4.69 -24.57
CA THR A 137 -11.53 -4.23 -24.62
C THR A 137 -12.10 -4.03 -23.22
N MET A 138 -13.30 -3.41 -23.13
CA MET A 138 -14.00 -3.28 -21.86
C MET A 138 -14.42 -4.66 -21.29
N GLU A 139 -14.68 -5.64 -22.15
CA GLU A 139 -14.94 -7.02 -21.75
C GLU A 139 -13.69 -7.68 -21.16
N ASP A 140 -12.49 -7.37 -21.68
CA ASP A 140 -11.22 -7.83 -21.10
C ASP A 140 -11.00 -7.23 -19.73
N PHE A 141 -11.35 -5.95 -19.54
CA PHE A 141 -11.33 -5.30 -18.21
C PHE A 141 -12.31 -5.98 -17.24
N ALA A 142 -13.57 -6.16 -17.63
CA ALA A 142 -14.57 -6.83 -16.80
C ALA A 142 -14.14 -8.27 -16.42
N ALA A 143 -13.51 -8.98 -17.36
CA ALA A 143 -12.97 -10.31 -17.09
C ALA A 143 -11.78 -10.29 -16.12
N LEU A 144 -10.89 -9.30 -16.20
CA LEU A 144 -9.80 -9.09 -15.24
C LEU A 144 -10.36 -8.79 -13.86
N ALA A 145 -11.31 -7.84 -13.75
CA ALA A 145 -11.94 -7.47 -12.48
C ALA A 145 -12.62 -8.67 -11.80
N ALA A 146 -13.39 -9.44 -12.58
CA ALA A 146 -14.03 -10.66 -12.08
C ALA A 146 -13.02 -11.71 -11.58
N GLU A 147 -11.86 -11.83 -12.24
CA GLU A 147 -10.81 -12.74 -11.79
C GLU A 147 -10.09 -12.22 -10.55
N CYS A 148 -9.88 -10.89 -10.43
CA CYS A 148 -9.38 -10.24 -9.24
C CYS A 148 -10.30 -10.53 -8.04
N HIS A 149 -11.61 -10.31 -8.18
CA HIS A 149 -12.59 -10.57 -7.11
C HIS A 149 -12.56 -12.02 -6.63
N LYS A 150 -12.46 -13.01 -7.54
CA LYS A 150 -12.31 -14.42 -7.15
C LYS A 150 -11.04 -14.71 -6.35
N ASN A 151 -9.99 -13.90 -6.55
CA ASN A 151 -8.74 -14.02 -5.82
C ASN A 151 -8.68 -13.14 -4.57
N GLY A 152 -9.80 -12.48 -4.17
CA GLY A 152 -9.85 -11.58 -3.03
C GLY A 152 -9.15 -10.24 -3.26
N MET A 153 -8.96 -9.86 -4.53
CA MET A 153 -8.30 -8.61 -4.92
C MET A 153 -9.32 -7.59 -5.39
N SER A 154 -9.11 -6.32 -5.04
CA SER A 154 -9.91 -5.18 -5.50
C SER A 154 -9.23 -4.46 -6.66
N VAL A 155 -10.02 -3.76 -7.49
CA VAL A 155 -9.54 -3.04 -8.66
C VAL A 155 -9.85 -1.56 -8.57
N CYS A 156 -8.84 -0.72 -8.74
CA CYS A 156 -8.96 0.72 -8.87
C CYS A 156 -8.75 1.15 -10.32
N LEU A 157 -9.56 2.13 -10.75
CA LEU A 157 -9.40 2.82 -12.03
C LEU A 157 -9.24 4.32 -11.84
N ASP A 158 -8.44 4.92 -12.72
CA ASP A 158 -8.37 6.36 -12.87
C ASP A 158 -9.58 6.91 -13.61
N PHE A 159 -10.06 8.07 -13.16
CA PHE A 159 -11.15 8.82 -13.76
C PHE A 159 -10.78 10.29 -13.91
N ALA A 160 -10.39 10.69 -15.12
CA ALA A 160 -10.06 12.08 -15.45
C ALA A 160 -11.32 12.94 -15.30
N LEU A 161 -11.41 13.69 -14.20
CA LEU A 161 -12.62 14.40 -13.84
C LEU A 161 -12.63 15.84 -14.38
N ASN A 162 -11.46 16.51 -14.42
CA ASN A 162 -11.39 17.93 -14.77
C ASN A 162 -11.56 18.22 -16.27
N HIS A 163 -11.16 17.30 -17.15
CA HIS A 163 -11.02 17.57 -18.58
C HIS A 163 -11.26 16.35 -19.44
N THR A 164 -11.42 16.57 -20.74
CA THR A 164 -11.35 15.53 -21.78
C THR A 164 -10.25 15.83 -22.76
N SER A 165 -9.86 14.83 -23.56
CA SER A 165 -9.09 15.10 -24.78
C SER A 165 -9.84 16.01 -25.74
N GLU A 166 -9.13 16.82 -26.50
CA GLU A 166 -9.68 17.57 -27.65
C GLU A 166 -10.25 16.66 -28.76
N ASP A 167 -9.96 15.35 -28.70
CA ASP A 167 -10.47 14.31 -29.59
C ASP A 167 -11.67 13.56 -29.03
N HIS A 168 -12.15 13.91 -27.82
CA HIS A 168 -13.39 13.41 -27.27
C HIS A 168 -14.59 13.79 -28.16
N GLU A 169 -15.64 12.96 -28.21
CA GLU A 169 -16.82 13.25 -29.04
C GLU A 169 -17.39 14.65 -28.78
N TRP A 170 -17.51 15.05 -27.51
CA TRP A 170 -18.00 16.39 -27.17
C TRP A 170 -17.09 17.50 -27.73
N ALA A 171 -15.78 17.34 -27.65
CA ALA A 171 -14.81 18.31 -28.17
C ALA A 171 -14.86 18.37 -29.69
N ARG A 172 -15.00 17.23 -30.38
CA ARG A 172 -15.17 17.20 -31.84
C ARG A 172 -16.44 17.91 -32.30
N ARG A 173 -17.57 17.72 -31.59
CA ARG A 173 -18.84 18.41 -31.87
C ARG A 173 -18.76 19.90 -31.54
N ALA A 174 -18.06 20.26 -30.46
CA ALA A 174 -17.78 21.66 -30.15
C ALA A 174 -16.95 22.33 -31.24
N LYS A 175 -15.92 21.65 -31.79
CA LYS A 175 -15.13 22.08 -32.97
C LYS A 175 -15.99 22.21 -34.23
N ALA A 176 -17.04 21.41 -34.39
CA ALA A 176 -18.01 21.52 -35.48
C ALA A 176 -18.99 22.70 -35.33
N GLY A 177 -18.90 23.46 -34.24
CA GLY A 177 -19.72 24.64 -33.98
C GLY A 177 -21.02 24.37 -33.24
N GLU A 178 -21.24 23.14 -32.76
CA GLU A 178 -22.46 22.81 -32.00
C GLU A 178 -22.43 23.47 -30.62
N LYS A 179 -23.30 24.43 -30.41
CA LYS A 179 -23.33 25.29 -29.22
C LYS A 179 -23.54 24.49 -27.92
N GLU A 180 -24.38 23.47 -27.93
CA GLU A 180 -24.60 22.58 -26.79
C GLU A 180 -23.32 21.94 -26.32
N PHE A 181 -22.44 21.54 -27.24
CA PHE A 181 -21.17 20.92 -26.92
C PHE A 181 -20.08 21.93 -26.58
N GLN A 182 -20.15 23.15 -27.13
CA GLN A 182 -19.29 24.25 -26.67
C GLN A 182 -19.58 24.61 -25.21
N ASP A 183 -20.84 24.57 -24.77
CA ASP A 183 -21.26 24.88 -23.39
C ASP A 183 -20.85 23.83 -22.37
N ARG A 184 -20.34 22.66 -22.83
CA ARG A 184 -19.71 21.65 -21.97
C ARG A 184 -18.28 22.00 -21.57
N TYR A 185 -17.67 23.01 -22.23
CA TYR A 185 -16.34 23.52 -22.00
C TYR A 185 -16.39 25.03 -21.76
N PHE A 186 -15.23 25.62 -21.49
CA PHE A 186 -15.09 27.07 -21.34
C PHE A 186 -14.53 27.66 -22.63
N PHE A 187 -15.42 28.12 -23.52
CA PHE A 187 -15.06 28.83 -24.76
C PHE A 187 -15.25 30.33 -24.65
N PHE A 188 -14.32 31.10 -25.19
CA PHE A 188 -14.31 32.55 -25.20
C PHE A 188 -14.06 33.06 -26.62
N ASP A 189 -14.77 34.12 -27.02
CA ASP A 189 -14.66 34.68 -28.37
C ASP A 189 -13.32 35.41 -28.62
N ASN A 190 -12.60 35.78 -27.55
CA ASN A 190 -11.30 36.44 -27.59
C ASN A 190 -10.55 36.25 -26.26
N TRP A 191 -9.35 36.82 -26.19
CA TRP A 191 -8.45 36.70 -25.03
C TRP A 191 -8.77 37.61 -23.85
N ASN A 192 -9.82 38.48 -23.88
CA ASN A 192 -10.07 39.43 -22.80
C ASN A 192 -10.35 38.71 -21.47
N ILE A 193 -11.37 37.83 -21.44
CA ILE A 193 -11.72 37.05 -20.24
C ILE A 193 -10.61 36.04 -19.88
N PRO A 194 -10.02 35.27 -20.79
CA PRO A 194 -8.85 34.44 -20.51
C PRO A 194 -7.71 35.18 -19.82
N ASN A 195 -7.33 36.37 -20.27
CA ASN A 195 -6.31 37.20 -19.65
C ASN A 195 -6.71 37.65 -18.22
N ASP A 196 -8.03 37.85 -17.95
CA ASP A 196 -8.49 38.15 -16.60
C ASP A 196 -8.40 36.93 -15.68
N PHE A 197 -8.65 35.72 -16.16
CA PHE A 197 -8.39 34.48 -15.43
C PHE A 197 -6.90 34.32 -15.12
N ASP A 198 -6.01 34.52 -16.07
CA ASP A 198 -4.55 34.36 -15.91
C ASP A 198 -3.94 35.27 -14.82
N ARG A 199 -4.65 36.33 -14.42
CA ARG A 199 -4.21 37.18 -13.27
C ARG A 199 -4.32 36.46 -11.94
N THR A 200 -5.16 35.46 -11.81
CA THR A 200 -5.46 34.79 -10.53
C THR A 200 -5.27 33.29 -10.57
N VAL A 201 -5.32 32.66 -11.75
CA VAL A 201 -5.18 31.22 -11.92
C VAL A 201 -3.69 30.85 -12.12
N PRO A 202 -3.08 30.14 -11.16
CA PRO A 202 -1.70 29.69 -11.33
C PRO A 202 -1.61 28.59 -12.38
N GLN A 203 -0.52 28.60 -13.17
CA GLN A 203 -0.22 27.53 -14.12
C GLN A 203 0.20 26.25 -13.40
N VAL A 204 -0.16 25.10 -13.94
CA VAL A 204 0.23 23.79 -13.40
C VAL A 204 1.61 23.37 -13.91
N PHE A 205 1.87 23.57 -15.20
CA PHE A 205 3.13 23.23 -15.87
C PHE A 205 3.72 24.46 -16.55
N PRO A 206 4.28 25.43 -15.79
CA PRO A 206 4.68 26.72 -16.35
C PRO A 206 5.82 26.64 -17.36
N THR A 207 6.61 25.58 -17.36
CA THR A 207 7.74 25.39 -18.30
C THR A 207 7.42 24.37 -19.40
N THR A 208 6.71 23.29 -19.09
CA THR A 208 6.40 22.20 -20.01
C THR A 208 5.15 22.49 -20.87
N ALA A 209 4.10 23.04 -20.26
CA ALA A 209 2.84 23.40 -20.93
C ALA A 209 2.36 24.76 -20.42
N PRO A 210 3.01 25.87 -20.81
CA PRO A 210 2.70 27.20 -20.28
C PRO A 210 1.34 27.73 -20.74
N GLY A 211 0.64 28.40 -19.83
CA GLY A 211 -0.68 28.99 -20.04
C GLY A 211 -1.81 28.12 -19.47
N ASN A 212 -3.01 28.73 -19.39
CA ASN A 212 -4.24 28.04 -18.98
C ASN A 212 -5.29 28.03 -20.10
N PHE A 213 -4.94 28.51 -21.28
CA PHE A 213 -5.87 28.66 -22.40
C PHE A 213 -5.16 28.37 -23.73
N SER A 214 -5.94 27.80 -24.66
CA SER A 214 -5.46 27.45 -26.00
C SER A 214 -6.39 28.02 -27.07
N TRP A 215 -5.85 28.39 -28.23
CA TRP A 215 -6.62 28.83 -29.37
C TRP A 215 -7.17 27.61 -30.14
N CYS A 216 -8.47 27.62 -30.42
CA CYS A 216 -9.12 26.60 -31.22
C CYS A 216 -9.45 27.16 -32.62
N ASP A 217 -8.63 26.82 -33.61
CA ASP A 217 -8.77 27.32 -34.99
C ASP A 217 -10.11 26.94 -35.62
N ALA A 218 -10.64 25.79 -35.32
CA ALA A 218 -11.88 25.28 -35.95
C ALA A 218 -13.08 26.20 -35.75
N VAL A 219 -13.16 26.87 -34.59
CA VAL A 219 -14.28 27.75 -34.22
C VAL A 219 -13.84 29.20 -33.98
N GLN A 220 -12.54 29.51 -34.18
CA GLN A 220 -11.96 30.84 -33.95
C GLN A 220 -12.25 31.35 -32.54
N LYS A 221 -12.02 30.53 -31.52
CA LYS A 221 -12.28 30.82 -30.11
C LYS A 221 -11.13 30.34 -29.23
N VAL A 222 -11.06 30.90 -28.02
CA VAL A 222 -10.14 30.44 -26.98
C VAL A 222 -10.87 29.40 -26.12
N VAL A 223 -10.21 28.31 -25.76
CA VAL A 223 -10.71 27.29 -24.84
C VAL A 223 -9.80 27.17 -23.61
N MET A 224 -10.38 26.91 -22.44
CA MET A 224 -9.62 26.72 -21.22
C MET A 224 -8.95 25.34 -21.21
N THR A 225 -7.64 25.33 -20.86
CA THR A 225 -6.77 24.15 -20.86
C THR A 225 -5.81 24.24 -19.67
N THR A 226 -6.28 23.89 -18.49
CA THR A 226 -5.52 24.02 -17.23
C THR A 226 -4.23 23.22 -17.22
N PHE A 227 -4.18 22.07 -17.92
CA PHE A 227 -3.04 21.17 -17.98
C PHE A 227 -2.32 21.29 -19.35
N TYR A 228 -2.60 20.39 -20.26
CA TYR A 228 -2.03 20.46 -21.61
C TYR A 228 -2.98 21.12 -22.63
N PRO A 229 -2.50 21.73 -23.72
CA PRO A 229 -3.33 22.37 -24.74
C PRO A 229 -4.39 21.46 -25.36
N TYR A 230 -4.19 20.16 -25.34
CA TYR A 230 -5.11 19.15 -25.87
C TYR A 230 -6.05 18.57 -24.82
N GLN A 231 -6.00 19.05 -23.55
CA GLN A 231 -6.89 18.68 -22.45
C GLN A 231 -7.83 19.84 -22.15
N TRP A 232 -9.08 19.74 -22.61
CA TRP A 232 -10.07 20.80 -22.50
C TRP A 232 -10.88 20.70 -21.22
N ASP A 233 -10.88 21.76 -20.44
CA ASP A 233 -11.52 21.81 -19.13
C ASP A 233 -13.04 21.75 -19.23
N LEU A 234 -13.65 20.82 -18.50
CA LEU A 234 -15.09 20.61 -18.43
C LEU A 234 -15.78 21.69 -17.60
N ASN A 235 -16.92 22.15 -18.09
CA ASN A 235 -17.74 23.15 -17.42
C ASN A 235 -18.78 22.50 -16.50
N TYR A 236 -18.41 22.24 -15.26
CA TYR A 236 -19.31 21.67 -14.25
C TYR A 236 -20.41 22.64 -13.76
N ALA A 237 -20.44 23.90 -14.17
CA ALA A 237 -21.61 24.76 -13.98
C ALA A 237 -22.79 24.35 -14.92
N ASN A 238 -22.50 23.51 -15.92
CA ASN A 238 -23.50 22.88 -16.75
C ASN A 238 -23.93 21.54 -16.14
N PRO A 239 -25.18 21.37 -15.65
CA PRO A 239 -25.62 20.13 -15.00
C PRO A 239 -25.52 18.90 -15.91
N THR A 240 -25.62 19.09 -17.24
CA THR A 240 -25.46 17.98 -18.18
C THR A 240 -24.08 17.36 -18.12
N VAL A 241 -23.02 18.18 -17.96
CA VAL A 241 -21.65 17.70 -17.79
C VAL A 241 -21.52 16.86 -16.53
N PHE A 242 -22.03 17.36 -15.40
CA PHE A 242 -21.98 16.62 -14.15
C PHE A 242 -22.74 15.28 -14.23
N ASN A 243 -23.94 15.31 -14.80
CA ASN A 243 -24.76 14.10 -14.92
C ASN A 243 -24.11 13.05 -15.81
N ASP A 244 -23.60 13.46 -17.00
CA ASP A 244 -22.97 12.55 -17.96
C ASP A 244 -21.64 12.00 -17.42
N MET A 245 -20.83 12.82 -16.74
CA MET A 245 -19.59 12.35 -16.11
C MET A 245 -19.87 11.39 -14.94
N THR A 246 -20.90 11.65 -14.14
CA THR A 246 -21.33 10.74 -13.08
C THR A 246 -21.85 9.41 -13.65
N GLU A 247 -22.55 9.45 -14.79
CA GLU A 247 -22.97 8.23 -15.49
C GLU A 247 -21.77 7.41 -15.99
N ASN A 248 -20.73 8.08 -16.53
CA ASN A 248 -19.50 7.41 -16.94
C ASN A 248 -18.75 6.76 -15.74
N LEU A 249 -18.74 7.44 -14.58
CA LEU A 249 -18.20 6.85 -13.35
C LEU A 249 -18.92 5.55 -12.99
N PHE A 250 -20.26 5.56 -12.98
CA PHE A 250 -21.04 4.35 -12.69
C PHE A 250 -20.90 3.26 -13.74
N PHE A 251 -20.70 3.64 -15.01
CA PHE A 251 -20.40 2.68 -16.05
C PHE A 251 -19.14 1.87 -15.69
N LEU A 252 -18.06 2.53 -15.27
CA LEU A 252 -16.83 1.85 -14.84
C LEU A 252 -17.03 1.00 -13.58
N CYS A 253 -17.79 1.50 -12.59
CA CYS A 253 -18.17 0.72 -11.41
C CYS A 253 -18.95 -0.56 -11.79
N ASN A 254 -19.81 -0.48 -12.80
CA ASN A 254 -20.60 -1.62 -13.29
C ASN A 254 -19.76 -2.62 -14.09
N GLN A 255 -18.59 -2.20 -14.62
CA GLN A 255 -17.61 -3.11 -15.23
C GLN A 255 -16.73 -3.83 -14.20
N GLY A 256 -16.78 -3.46 -12.91
CA GLY A 256 -16.07 -4.15 -11.84
C GLY A 256 -15.04 -3.31 -11.11
N ALA A 257 -14.97 -1.99 -11.34
CA ALA A 257 -14.13 -1.11 -10.53
C ALA A 257 -14.67 -1.00 -9.10
N ASP A 258 -13.81 -1.24 -8.11
CA ASP A 258 -14.10 -1.17 -6.67
C ASP A 258 -13.74 0.19 -6.08
N ILE A 259 -12.74 0.83 -6.67
CA ILE A 259 -12.22 2.13 -6.28
C ILE A 259 -12.12 2.99 -7.53
N ILE A 260 -12.60 4.22 -7.47
CA ILE A 260 -12.43 5.22 -8.53
C ILE A 260 -11.49 6.31 -8.02
N ARG A 261 -10.32 6.44 -8.66
CA ARG A 261 -9.44 7.56 -8.43
C ARG A 261 -9.93 8.76 -9.20
N LEU A 262 -10.38 9.76 -8.47
CA LEU A 262 -10.80 11.04 -9.03
C LEU A 262 -9.54 11.89 -9.28
N ASP A 263 -9.17 12.02 -10.54
CA ASP A 263 -8.02 12.80 -10.98
C ASP A 263 -8.32 14.30 -10.92
N ALA A 264 -7.32 15.08 -10.51
CA ALA A 264 -7.34 16.54 -10.52
C ALA A 264 -8.59 17.18 -9.85
N VAL A 265 -9.09 16.58 -8.77
CA VAL A 265 -10.34 17.01 -8.09
C VAL A 265 -10.36 18.50 -7.75
N PRO A 266 -9.28 19.14 -7.24
CA PRO A 266 -9.31 20.55 -6.86
C PRO A 266 -9.67 21.53 -7.97
N TYR A 267 -9.56 21.10 -9.23
CA TYR A 267 -9.64 21.97 -10.40
C TYR A 267 -11.01 21.99 -11.08
N ILE A 268 -11.95 21.11 -10.71
CA ILE A 268 -13.19 20.85 -11.49
C ILE A 268 -14.18 22.02 -11.54
N TRP A 269 -14.04 23.05 -10.71
CA TRP A 269 -14.87 24.25 -10.76
C TRP A 269 -14.08 25.51 -11.11
N LYS A 270 -14.60 26.32 -12.03
CA LYS A 270 -13.96 27.54 -12.51
C LYS A 270 -14.78 28.78 -12.17
N ALA A 271 -14.15 29.80 -11.64
CA ALA A 271 -14.77 31.09 -11.37
C ALA A 271 -13.76 32.22 -11.58
N LEU A 272 -14.16 33.23 -12.35
CA LEU A 272 -13.33 34.40 -12.64
C LEU A 272 -12.96 35.14 -11.32
N GLY A 273 -11.73 35.61 -11.22
CA GLY A 273 -11.21 36.30 -10.05
C GLY A 273 -10.83 35.38 -8.88
N THR A 274 -10.83 34.07 -9.09
CA THR A 274 -10.36 33.06 -8.14
C THR A 274 -9.16 32.31 -8.70
N THR A 275 -8.57 31.43 -7.88
CA THR A 275 -7.50 30.54 -8.33
C THR A 275 -8.00 29.34 -9.13
N CYS A 276 -9.33 29.17 -9.28
CA CYS A 276 -9.96 27.97 -9.84
C CYS A 276 -9.50 26.66 -9.19
N ARG A 277 -9.11 26.72 -7.90
CA ARG A 277 -8.69 25.55 -7.12
C ARG A 277 -9.37 25.58 -5.74
N ASN A 278 -9.80 24.40 -5.27
CA ASN A 278 -10.41 24.23 -3.93
C ASN A 278 -11.62 25.13 -3.68
N LEU A 279 -12.43 25.40 -4.69
CA LEU A 279 -13.62 26.23 -4.53
C LEU A 279 -14.72 25.45 -3.80
N PRO A 280 -15.63 26.12 -3.06
CA PRO A 280 -16.71 25.44 -2.32
C PRO A 280 -17.56 24.50 -3.19
N GLN A 281 -17.76 24.86 -4.46
CA GLN A 281 -18.51 24.04 -5.41
C GLN A 281 -17.84 22.71 -5.73
N VAL A 282 -16.49 22.63 -5.64
CA VAL A 282 -15.75 21.38 -5.78
C VAL A 282 -16.20 20.40 -4.69
N HIS A 283 -16.23 20.86 -3.44
CA HIS A 283 -16.67 20.05 -2.30
C HIS A 283 -18.14 19.63 -2.44
N THR A 284 -19.00 20.54 -2.92
CA THR A 284 -20.42 20.21 -3.21
C THR A 284 -20.52 19.10 -4.26
N LEU A 285 -19.80 19.19 -5.37
CA LEU A 285 -19.79 18.17 -6.43
C LEU A 285 -19.31 16.81 -5.90
N VAL A 286 -18.20 16.78 -5.16
CA VAL A 286 -17.65 15.54 -4.59
C VAL A 286 -18.63 14.94 -3.58
N ARG A 287 -19.30 15.78 -2.76
CA ARG A 287 -20.33 15.31 -1.82
C ARG A 287 -21.53 14.70 -2.54
N ILE A 288 -22.02 15.32 -3.64
CA ILE A 288 -23.09 14.76 -4.46
C ILE A 288 -22.66 13.43 -5.08
N MET A 289 -21.45 13.35 -5.66
CA MET A 289 -20.89 12.09 -6.19
C MET A 289 -20.82 11.01 -5.11
N ARG A 290 -20.36 11.36 -3.90
CA ARG A 290 -20.29 10.42 -2.79
C ARG A 290 -21.67 9.84 -2.44
N MET A 291 -22.68 10.68 -2.30
CA MET A 291 -24.06 10.23 -2.03
C MET A 291 -24.60 9.38 -3.18
N ALA A 292 -24.32 9.77 -4.43
CA ALA A 292 -24.73 9.01 -5.60
C ALA A 292 -24.08 7.59 -5.61
N VAL A 293 -22.80 7.49 -5.25
CA VAL A 293 -22.10 6.21 -5.08
C VAL A 293 -22.75 5.38 -3.97
N GLU A 294 -23.04 5.97 -2.80
CA GLU A 294 -23.74 5.28 -1.69
C GLU A 294 -25.12 4.74 -2.07
N ILE A 295 -25.79 5.34 -3.08
CA ILE A 295 -27.07 4.90 -3.60
C ILE A 295 -26.92 3.76 -4.61
N VAL A 296 -26.02 3.90 -5.59
CA VAL A 296 -25.90 3.00 -6.75
C VAL A 296 -24.98 1.81 -6.51
N CYS A 297 -23.82 2.07 -5.91
CA CYS A 297 -22.76 1.09 -5.66
C CYS A 297 -22.07 1.38 -4.31
N PRO A 298 -22.76 1.13 -3.18
CA PRO A 298 -22.48 1.71 -1.86
C PRO A 298 -21.08 1.42 -1.30
N VAL A 299 -20.41 0.43 -1.79
CA VAL A 299 -19.09 0.01 -1.30
C VAL A 299 -17.93 0.41 -2.21
N THR A 300 -18.23 1.03 -3.35
CA THR A 300 -17.20 1.65 -4.18
C THR A 300 -16.57 2.81 -3.43
N GLN A 301 -15.24 2.87 -3.42
CA GLN A 301 -14.50 3.92 -2.72
C GLN A 301 -14.13 5.04 -3.72
N LEU A 302 -14.27 6.29 -3.28
CA LEU A 302 -13.74 7.45 -3.98
C LEU A 302 -12.37 7.79 -3.41
N LEU A 303 -11.34 7.65 -4.24
CA LEU A 303 -9.97 8.03 -3.93
C LEU A 303 -9.68 9.38 -4.59
N GLY A 304 -9.55 10.43 -3.79
CA GLY A 304 -9.31 11.79 -4.30
C GLY A 304 -7.81 12.06 -4.49
N GLU A 305 -7.46 12.58 -5.66
CA GLU A 305 -6.13 13.12 -5.88
C GLU A 305 -6.14 14.63 -5.61
N VAL A 306 -5.43 15.02 -4.55
CA VAL A 306 -5.28 16.40 -4.10
C VAL A 306 -3.82 16.66 -3.77
N VAL A 307 -3.07 17.17 -4.75
CA VAL A 307 -1.62 17.43 -4.62
C VAL A 307 -1.40 18.84 -4.06
N MET A 308 -1.52 18.96 -2.73
CA MET A 308 -1.43 20.25 -2.01
C MET A 308 -0.91 20.04 -0.58
N GLU A 309 -0.65 21.13 0.15
CA GLU A 309 -0.33 21.06 1.57
C GLU A 309 -1.47 20.44 2.40
N PRO A 310 -1.19 19.80 3.54
CA PRO A 310 -2.17 19.04 4.33
C PRO A 310 -3.44 19.83 4.70
N SER A 311 -3.31 21.12 4.98
CA SER A 311 -4.43 22.00 5.31
C SER A 311 -5.48 22.10 4.21
N LYS A 312 -5.09 21.87 2.96
CA LYS A 312 -5.98 21.89 1.77
C LYS A 312 -6.40 20.49 1.33
N VAL A 313 -5.65 19.45 1.72
CA VAL A 313 -6.00 18.05 1.42
C VAL A 313 -7.13 17.56 2.33
N VAL A 314 -6.99 17.75 3.65
CA VAL A 314 -7.92 17.23 4.67
C VAL A 314 -9.38 17.59 4.42
N PRO A 315 -9.76 18.81 3.96
CA PRO A 315 -11.15 19.15 3.67
C PRO A 315 -11.86 18.21 2.67
N TYR A 316 -11.11 17.52 1.80
CA TYR A 316 -11.68 16.57 0.83
C TYR A 316 -12.14 15.24 1.44
N PHE A 317 -11.88 14.98 2.72
CA PHE A 317 -12.61 13.96 3.47
C PHE A 317 -14.05 14.38 3.81
N GLY A 318 -14.35 15.68 3.73
CA GLY A 318 -15.57 16.27 4.28
C GLY A 318 -15.58 16.25 5.80
N THR A 319 -16.77 16.11 6.39
CA THR A 319 -16.94 15.85 7.82
C THR A 319 -17.38 14.42 8.06
N LEU A 320 -17.38 13.96 9.32
CA LEU A 320 -17.85 12.60 9.66
C LEU A 320 -19.33 12.41 9.32
N GLU A 321 -20.14 13.47 9.42
CA GLU A 321 -21.57 13.45 9.08
C GLU A 321 -21.83 13.64 7.57
N LYS A 322 -20.92 14.36 6.90
CA LYS A 322 -21.02 14.70 5.47
C LYS A 322 -19.70 14.33 4.77
N PRO A 323 -19.38 13.02 4.65
CA PRO A 323 -18.15 12.58 4.02
C PRO A 323 -18.14 12.88 2.52
N GLU A 324 -16.95 13.21 2.00
CA GLU A 324 -16.65 13.40 0.59
C GLU A 324 -15.84 12.19 0.08
N CYS A 325 -14.52 12.31 -0.13
CA CYS A 325 -13.71 11.16 -0.52
C CYS A 325 -13.56 10.15 0.62
N ASN A 326 -13.46 8.87 0.28
CA ASN A 326 -13.17 7.80 1.24
C ASN A 326 -11.70 7.76 1.64
N VAL A 327 -10.83 7.98 0.65
CA VAL A 327 -9.38 7.89 0.74
C VAL A 327 -8.78 9.07 -0.01
N LEU A 328 -7.68 9.62 0.49
CA LEU A 328 -6.91 10.67 -0.17
C LEU A 328 -5.43 10.26 -0.29
N TYR A 329 -4.75 10.75 -1.32
CA TYR A 329 -3.31 10.57 -1.47
C TYR A 329 -2.55 11.30 -0.36
N ASN A 330 -1.59 10.63 0.27
CA ASN A 330 -0.70 11.21 1.28
C ASN A 330 0.53 11.84 0.63
N VAL A 331 0.31 12.82 -0.23
CA VAL A 331 1.34 13.47 -1.05
C VAL A 331 2.43 14.12 -0.17
N THR A 332 2.02 14.76 0.90
CA THR A 332 2.96 15.49 1.76
C THR A 332 3.89 14.53 2.51
N THR A 333 3.39 13.39 3.01
CA THR A 333 4.24 12.39 3.65
C THR A 333 5.21 11.78 2.64
N MET A 334 4.77 11.52 1.41
CA MET A 334 5.63 11.05 0.32
C MET A 334 6.79 12.04 0.08
N ALA A 335 6.50 13.32 -0.15
CA ALA A 335 7.52 14.34 -0.38
C ALA A 335 8.45 14.52 0.84
N THR A 336 7.90 14.50 2.06
CA THR A 336 8.68 14.61 3.30
C THR A 336 9.56 13.39 3.52
N THR A 337 9.16 12.21 3.05
CA THR A 337 10.00 11.00 3.11
C THR A 337 11.28 11.20 2.31
N TRP A 338 11.18 11.63 1.06
CA TRP A 338 12.36 11.90 0.24
C TRP A 338 13.18 13.08 0.77
N HIS A 339 12.54 14.13 1.28
CA HIS A 339 13.24 15.20 2.02
C HIS A 339 14.08 14.62 3.16
N THR A 340 13.49 13.73 3.98
CA THR A 340 14.18 13.12 5.13
C THR A 340 15.35 12.23 4.69
N VAL A 341 15.23 11.50 3.57
CA VAL A 341 16.34 10.75 2.98
C VAL A 341 17.51 11.66 2.59
N ALA A 342 17.22 12.81 1.96
CA ALA A 342 18.28 13.74 1.53
C ALA A 342 18.93 14.48 2.71
N THR A 343 18.14 14.94 3.67
CA THR A 343 18.61 15.75 4.80
C THR A 343 19.07 14.91 5.98
N ARG A 344 18.58 13.67 6.10
CA ARG A 344 18.77 12.80 7.27
C ARG A 344 18.19 13.37 8.56
N ASP A 345 17.29 14.33 8.46
CA ASP A 345 16.67 15.05 9.58
C ASP A 345 15.18 14.71 9.63
N VAL A 346 14.75 14.06 10.71
CA VAL A 346 13.37 13.61 10.90
C VAL A 346 12.44 14.64 11.50
N ARG A 347 12.91 15.88 11.82
CA ARG A 347 12.10 16.88 12.50
C ARG A 347 10.88 17.32 11.69
N LEU A 348 11.03 17.57 10.39
CA LEU A 348 9.90 17.87 9.52
C LEU A 348 8.92 16.68 9.44
N MET A 349 9.43 15.45 9.34
CA MET A 349 8.62 14.24 9.32
C MET A 349 7.83 14.07 10.62
N LYS A 350 8.47 14.24 11.78
CA LYS A 350 7.79 14.21 13.09
C LYS A 350 6.67 15.26 13.18
N HIS A 351 6.94 16.50 12.73
CA HIS A 351 5.96 17.58 12.72
C HIS A 351 4.75 17.25 11.88
N GLN A 352 4.95 16.81 10.65
CA GLN A 352 3.89 16.53 9.70
C GLN A 352 3.09 15.28 10.07
N LEU A 353 3.75 14.18 10.43
CA LEU A 353 3.05 12.97 10.87
C LEU A 353 2.26 13.22 12.15
N GLY A 354 2.75 14.08 13.07
CA GLY A 354 2.00 14.50 14.24
C GLY A 354 0.68 15.17 13.89
N GLN A 355 0.63 15.98 12.83
CA GLN A 355 -0.61 16.58 12.32
C GLN A 355 -1.57 15.53 11.74
N ILE A 356 -1.04 14.58 10.95
CA ILE A 356 -1.84 13.51 10.34
C ILE A 356 -2.41 12.56 11.41
N PHE A 357 -1.60 12.17 12.40
CA PHE A 357 -2.03 11.26 13.46
C PHE A 357 -3.06 11.87 14.43
N ALA A 358 -3.18 13.20 14.45
CA ALA A 358 -4.21 13.91 15.18
C ALA A 358 -5.57 13.95 14.48
N LEU A 359 -5.66 13.53 13.22
CA LEU A 359 -6.91 13.50 12.47
C LEU A 359 -7.85 12.38 12.95
N PRO A 360 -9.17 12.51 12.69
CA PRO A 360 -10.12 11.43 12.95
C PRO A 360 -9.70 10.11 12.32
N LYS A 361 -9.85 9.00 13.04
CA LYS A 361 -9.45 7.65 12.59
C LYS A 361 -10.21 7.16 11.34
N GLN A 362 -11.35 7.76 11.06
CA GLN A 362 -12.14 7.50 9.86
C GLN A 362 -11.48 8.01 8.58
N TYR A 363 -10.60 9.02 8.69
CA TYR A 363 -9.86 9.56 7.55
C TYR A 363 -8.70 8.63 7.21
N SER A 364 -8.74 8.06 6.02
CA SER A 364 -7.76 7.08 5.58
C SER A 364 -6.97 7.61 4.39
N PHE A 365 -5.64 7.56 4.49
CA PHE A 365 -4.76 7.96 3.41
C PHE A 365 -4.26 6.76 2.61
N LEU A 366 -4.08 6.96 1.31
CA LEU A 366 -3.25 6.11 0.47
C LEU A 366 -1.81 6.56 0.64
N ASN A 367 -0.97 5.70 1.24
CA ASN A 367 0.44 5.95 1.49
C ASN A 367 1.29 5.30 0.40
N TYR A 368 2.29 6.01 -0.09
CA TYR A 368 3.16 5.55 -1.16
C TYR A 368 4.53 6.25 -1.10
N LEU A 369 5.56 5.62 -1.65
CA LEU A 369 6.90 6.23 -1.79
C LEU A 369 7.02 6.99 -3.11
N ARG A 370 6.44 6.44 -4.17
CA ARG A 370 6.29 7.03 -5.50
C ARG A 370 5.05 6.47 -6.19
N CYS A 371 4.61 7.14 -7.23
CA CYS A 371 3.58 6.63 -8.13
C CYS A 371 4.02 6.80 -9.59
N HIS A 372 3.09 6.89 -10.52
CA HIS A 372 3.35 7.19 -11.93
C HIS A 372 3.68 8.68 -12.18
N ASP A 373 3.35 9.55 -11.23
CA ASP A 373 3.65 10.97 -11.29
C ASP A 373 4.98 11.32 -10.63
N ASP A 374 5.37 12.56 -10.83
CA ASP A 374 6.55 13.15 -10.26
C ASP A 374 6.41 13.46 -8.76
N ILE A 375 7.53 13.68 -8.10
CA ILE A 375 7.65 14.07 -6.70
C ILE A 375 7.88 15.57 -6.63
N GLY A 376 6.87 16.32 -6.17
CA GLY A 376 6.97 17.76 -5.95
C GLY A 376 7.40 18.11 -4.53
N TRP A 377 8.14 19.23 -4.37
CA TRP A 377 8.62 19.71 -3.07
C TRP A 377 7.62 20.62 -2.35
N GLY A 378 6.37 20.15 -2.21
CA GLY A 378 5.32 20.81 -1.43
C GLY A 378 5.50 20.62 0.07
N LEU A 379 6.65 21.06 0.61
CA LEU A 379 7.02 20.92 2.03
C LEU A 379 6.49 22.10 2.86
N ASP A 380 6.38 21.92 4.17
CA ASP A 380 6.07 23.02 5.10
C ASP A 380 7.31 23.92 5.31
N TYR A 381 7.51 24.86 4.38
CA TYR A 381 8.59 25.83 4.48
C TYR A 381 8.38 26.84 5.63
N GLY A 382 7.16 27.02 6.12
CA GLY A 382 6.87 27.78 7.33
C GLY A 382 7.55 27.17 8.56
N PHE A 383 7.46 25.85 8.68
CA PHE A 383 8.16 25.10 9.71
C PHE A 383 9.68 25.06 9.48
N LEU A 384 10.14 24.78 8.27
CA LEU A 384 11.56 24.70 7.94
C LEU A 384 12.31 26.01 8.13
N LYS A 385 11.65 27.14 7.92
CA LYS A 385 12.21 28.50 8.15
C LYS A 385 12.62 28.73 9.61
N GLN A 386 12.01 28.05 10.58
CA GLN A 386 12.38 28.13 12.00
C GLN A 386 13.81 27.59 12.24
N PHE A 387 14.31 26.75 11.35
CA PHE A 387 15.67 26.18 11.36
C PHE A 387 16.62 26.93 10.42
N GLY A 388 16.21 28.09 9.88
CA GLY A 388 17.03 28.87 8.95
C GLY A 388 17.11 28.32 7.53
N ILE A 389 16.19 27.43 7.16
CA ILE A 389 16.17 26.81 5.81
C ILE A 389 15.40 27.75 4.87
N ASP A 390 16.08 28.20 3.82
CA ASP A 390 15.51 28.98 2.72
C ASP A 390 14.87 28.06 1.68
N GLU A 391 13.66 28.38 1.23
CA GLU A 391 12.87 27.55 0.32
C GLU A 391 13.59 27.29 -1.01
N VAL A 392 14.06 28.36 -1.67
CA VAL A 392 14.66 28.24 -3.03
C VAL A 392 15.97 27.46 -2.96
N GLY A 393 16.87 27.85 -2.05
CA GLY A 393 18.14 27.15 -1.87
C GLY A 393 17.95 25.69 -1.45
N HIS A 394 16.94 25.40 -0.67
CA HIS A 394 16.64 24.04 -0.24
C HIS A 394 16.07 23.17 -1.37
N LYS A 395 15.18 23.71 -2.20
CA LYS A 395 14.69 23.02 -3.41
C LYS A 395 15.83 22.69 -4.37
N HIS A 396 16.75 23.62 -4.59
CA HIS A 396 17.97 23.34 -5.38
C HIS A 396 18.81 22.20 -4.78
N PHE A 397 19.01 22.22 -3.45
CA PHE A 397 19.73 21.15 -2.76
C PHE A 397 19.06 19.79 -3.00
N LEU A 398 17.72 19.68 -2.84
CA LEU A 398 16.97 18.43 -3.05
C LEU A 398 17.07 17.96 -4.50
N ASN A 399 16.92 18.88 -5.45
CA ASN A 399 17.05 18.57 -6.88
C ASN A 399 18.44 18.02 -7.21
N ASP A 400 19.51 18.68 -6.75
CA ASP A 400 20.88 18.23 -6.99
C ASP A 400 21.21 16.93 -6.27
N PHE A 401 20.68 16.74 -5.06
CA PHE A 401 20.84 15.50 -4.30
C PHE A 401 20.28 14.30 -5.08
N PHE A 402 19.03 14.39 -5.51
CA PHE A 402 18.38 13.25 -6.17
C PHE A 402 18.82 13.04 -7.62
N ARG A 403 19.43 14.03 -8.26
CA ARG A 403 20.12 13.85 -9.55
C ARG A 403 21.51 13.24 -9.41
N GLY A 404 22.00 13.05 -8.17
CA GLY A 404 23.35 12.58 -7.89
C GLY A 404 24.45 13.62 -8.14
N TYR A 405 24.10 14.90 -8.20
CA TYR A 405 25.04 16.02 -8.38
C TYR A 405 25.56 16.56 -7.04
N PHE A 406 24.87 16.26 -5.96
CA PHE A 406 25.32 16.62 -4.63
C PHE A 406 26.37 15.62 -4.12
N TYR A 407 27.47 16.13 -3.54
CA TYR A 407 28.53 15.27 -3.01
C TYR A 407 28.00 14.30 -1.93
N GLY A 408 28.24 13.02 -2.14
CA GLY A 408 27.79 11.94 -1.23
C GLY A 408 26.39 11.40 -1.52
N SER A 409 25.74 11.87 -2.59
CA SER A 409 24.51 11.26 -3.11
C SER A 409 24.85 10.20 -4.17
N ASP A 410 24.26 9.02 -4.03
CA ASP A 410 24.27 7.93 -5.00
C ASP A 410 22.93 7.85 -5.78
N ALA A 411 22.00 8.79 -5.57
CA ALA A 411 20.71 8.81 -6.25
C ALA A 411 20.87 9.05 -7.76
N ARG A 412 19.91 8.52 -8.54
CA ARG A 412 19.82 8.71 -9.98
C ARG A 412 18.37 9.05 -10.35
N GLY A 413 18.07 10.33 -10.40
CA GLY A 413 16.78 10.85 -10.81
C GLY A 413 16.93 11.91 -11.88
N GLU A 414 15.82 12.27 -12.50
CA GLU A 414 15.72 13.39 -13.46
C GLU A 414 14.66 14.39 -13.02
N LEU A 415 14.73 15.61 -13.54
CA LEU A 415 13.77 16.66 -13.22
C LEU A 415 12.77 16.83 -14.35
N TYR A 416 11.51 17.02 -13.96
CA TYR A 416 10.39 17.36 -14.82
C TYR A 416 9.89 18.77 -14.48
N ASN A 417 9.44 19.52 -15.48
CA ASN A 417 8.90 20.89 -15.32
C ASN A 417 9.83 21.80 -14.48
N ASP A 418 11.14 21.76 -14.76
CA ASP A 418 12.16 22.48 -14.01
C ASP A 418 12.10 23.99 -14.30
N ASP A 419 11.94 24.80 -13.24
CA ASP A 419 12.17 26.25 -13.24
C ASP A 419 13.37 26.58 -12.36
N PRO A 420 14.58 26.62 -12.92
CA PRO A 420 15.79 26.83 -12.13
C PRO A 420 15.87 28.21 -11.44
N ARG A 421 15.01 29.18 -11.80
CA ARG A 421 14.99 30.50 -11.17
C ARG A 421 14.50 30.45 -9.72
N ILE A 422 13.59 29.52 -9.41
CA ILE A 422 12.96 29.34 -8.10
C ILE A 422 13.19 27.94 -7.51
N GLY A 423 13.98 27.11 -8.21
CA GLY A 423 14.23 25.71 -7.84
C GLY A 423 12.98 24.83 -7.89
N ASP A 424 11.90 25.33 -8.51
CA ASP A 424 10.66 24.57 -8.62
C ASP A 424 10.80 23.55 -9.76
N ALA A 425 11.10 22.33 -9.35
CA ALA A 425 11.21 21.19 -10.24
C ALA A 425 10.55 19.99 -9.56
N ARG A 426 10.24 18.99 -10.37
CA ARG A 426 9.61 17.76 -9.90
C ARG A 426 10.53 16.59 -10.18
N LEU A 427 10.79 15.80 -9.16
CA LEU A 427 11.71 14.68 -9.23
C LEU A 427 11.02 13.46 -9.84
N CYS A 428 11.70 12.81 -10.77
CA CYS A 428 11.35 11.53 -11.37
C CYS A 428 12.43 10.50 -11.10
N GLY A 429 12.03 9.26 -10.78
CA GLY A 429 12.94 8.14 -10.54
C GLY A 429 12.25 6.98 -9.87
N THR A 430 12.77 5.76 -10.05
CA THR A 430 12.32 4.58 -9.31
C THR A 430 12.85 4.63 -7.87
N THR A 431 12.16 3.98 -6.94
CA THR A 431 12.61 3.89 -5.53
C THR A 431 14.05 3.36 -5.45
N ALA A 432 14.36 2.31 -6.19
CA ALA A 432 15.69 1.71 -6.24
C ALA A 432 16.77 2.68 -6.71
N SER A 433 16.51 3.43 -7.81
CA SER A 433 17.48 4.39 -8.35
C SER A 433 17.66 5.61 -7.44
N LEU A 434 16.58 6.08 -6.80
CA LEU A 434 16.64 7.18 -5.83
C LEU A 434 17.33 6.77 -4.53
N CYS A 435 17.28 5.50 -4.13
CA CYS A 435 18.01 4.95 -2.99
C CYS A 435 19.50 4.69 -3.29
N GLY A 436 19.92 4.79 -4.57
CA GLY A 436 21.32 4.61 -4.98
C GLY A 436 21.68 3.18 -5.44
N ILE A 437 20.71 2.28 -5.57
CA ILE A 437 20.95 0.90 -6.05
C ILE A 437 21.56 0.92 -7.44
N GLU A 438 21.02 1.71 -8.36
CA GLU A 438 21.50 1.82 -9.72
C GLU A 438 22.96 2.28 -9.81
N ALA A 439 23.33 3.31 -9.03
CA ALA A 439 24.69 3.81 -8.97
C ALA A 439 25.65 2.77 -8.41
N ALA A 440 25.24 2.07 -7.34
CA ALA A 440 26.09 1.04 -6.71
C ALA A 440 26.34 -0.15 -7.63
N GLU A 441 25.35 -0.58 -8.40
CA GLU A 441 25.51 -1.64 -9.41
C GLU A 441 26.40 -1.20 -10.57
N TYR A 442 26.20 0.04 -11.07
CA TYR A 442 27.07 0.61 -12.13
C TYR A 442 28.54 0.70 -11.71
N GLU A 443 28.80 1.06 -10.44
CA GLU A 443 30.14 1.11 -9.87
C GLU A 443 30.71 -0.28 -9.50
N GLY A 444 29.90 -1.33 -9.49
CA GLY A 444 30.25 -2.65 -8.97
C GLY A 444 30.62 -2.64 -7.48
N ASN A 445 30.03 -1.72 -6.73
CA ASN A 445 30.36 -1.50 -5.31
C ASN A 445 29.34 -2.20 -4.40
N GLN A 446 29.70 -3.40 -3.94
CA GLN A 446 28.84 -4.24 -3.10
C GLN A 446 28.47 -3.56 -1.77
N TRP A 447 29.38 -2.83 -1.15
CA TRP A 447 29.10 -2.13 0.11
C TRP A 447 28.03 -1.03 -0.06
N LYS A 448 28.12 -0.25 -1.16
CA LYS A 448 27.07 0.74 -1.50
C LYS A 448 25.75 0.05 -1.82
N LEU A 449 25.78 -1.05 -2.57
CA LEU A 449 24.60 -1.81 -2.93
C LEU A 449 23.87 -2.35 -1.68
N ASP A 450 24.59 -2.91 -0.73
CA ASP A 450 24.00 -3.41 0.52
C ASP A 450 23.36 -2.30 1.35
N ARG A 451 23.94 -1.11 1.34
CA ARG A 451 23.36 0.07 2.00
C ARG A 451 22.13 0.58 1.29
N ALA A 452 22.17 0.68 -0.03
CA ALA A 452 21.06 1.17 -0.84
C ALA A 452 19.85 0.23 -0.74
N ILE A 453 20.05 -1.09 -0.78
CA ILE A 453 18.99 -2.08 -0.56
C ILE A 453 18.42 -1.97 0.86
N ARG A 454 19.26 -1.73 1.89
CA ARG A 454 18.78 -1.54 3.26
C ARG A 454 17.92 -0.29 3.38
N LEU A 455 18.29 0.82 2.73
CA LEU A 455 17.47 2.04 2.67
C LEU A 455 16.14 1.78 2.00
N ASP A 456 16.14 1.10 0.86
CA ASP A 456 14.92 0.74 0.10
C ASP A 456 13.95 -0.07 0.99
N ILE A 457 14.44 -1.14 1.62
CA ILE A 457 13.64 -1.98 2.53
C ILE A 457 13.14 -1.18 3.74
N MET A 458 13.97 -0.31 4.33
CA MET A 458 13.57 0.54 5.45
C MET A 458 12.44 1.50 5.06
N LEU A 459 12.50 2.10 3.88
CA LEU A 459 11.44 2.99 3.38
C LEU A 459 10.12 2.24 3.18
N HIS A 460 10.15 1.02 2.69
CA HIS A 460 8.95 0.18 2.58
C HIS A 460 8.43 -0.26 3.95
N ALA A 461 9.31 -0.58 4.91
CA ALA A 461 8.89 -0.85 6.29
C ALA A 461 8.23 0.38 6.94
N PHE A 462 8.77 1.58 6.69
CA PHE A 462 8.15 2.84 7.10
C PHE A 462 6.78 3.01 6.46
N LEU A 463 6.66 2.83 5.14
CA LEU A 463 5.40 2.88 4.40
C LEU A 463 4.34 1.94 5.02
N PHE A 464 4.71 0.71 5.34
CA PHE A 464 3.82 -0.30 5.92
C PHE A 464 3.45 0.00 7.39
N THR A 465 4.21 0.85 8.06
CA THR A 465 3.90 1.30 9.43
C THR A 465 2.87 2.42 9.48
N LEU A 466 2.67 3.18 8.40
CA LEU A 466 1.75 4.31 8.38
C LEU A 466 0.28 3.86 8.48
N SER A 467 -0.56 4.70 9.10
CA SER A 467 -2.01 4.49 9.09
C SER A 467 -2.57 4.75 7.70
N GLY A 468 -3.43 3.85 7.22
CA GLY A 468 -4.05 3.93 5.90
C GLY A 468 -3.71 2.75 5.00
N VAL A 469 -3.81 2.95 3.70
CA VAL A 469 -3.61 1.94 2.66
C VAL A 469 -2.22 2.08 2.07
N PRO A 470 -1.28 1.17 2.32
CA PRO A 470 0.01 1.19 1.65
C PRO A 470 -0.13 0.74 0.20
N VAL A 471 0.54 1.45 -0.69
CA VAL A 471 0.58 1.14 -2.12
C VAL A 471 2.00 1.25 -2.61
N ILE A 472 2.49 0.23 -3.32
CA ILE A 472 3.76 0.22 -4.02
C ILE A 472 3.54 0.39 -5.52
N TYR A 473 4.54 0.88 -6.22
CA TYR A 473 4.50 0.92 -7.68
C TYR A 473 5.16 -0.35 -8.24
N SER A 474 4.55 -0.92 -9.28
CA SER A 474 5.03 -2.13 -9.97
C SER A 474 6.52 -2.04 -10.32
N GLY A 475 7.29 -3.02 -9.88
CA GLY A 475 8.75 -3.07 -10.00
C GLY A 475 9.49 -2.66 -8.72
N ASP A 476 8.88 -1.92 -7.78
CA ASP A 476 9.53 -1.59 -6.51
C ASP A 476 9.80 -2.86 -5.69
N GLU A 477 8.91 -3.87 -5.79
CA GLU A 477 9.05 -5.15 -5.10
C GLU A 477 10.25 -5.99 -5.54
N ILE A 478 10.85 -5.65 -6.68
CA ILE A 478 12.08 -6.27 -7.20
C ILE A 478 13.24 -5.28 -7.34
N GLY A 479 13.07 -4.06 -6.83
CA GLY A 479 14.06 -2.99 -6.94
C GLY A 479 14.38 -2.61 -8.39
N GLN A 480 13.35 -2.48 -9.25
CA GLN A 480 13.50 -2.11 -10.65
C GLN A 480 14.13 -0.72 -10.78
N ARG A 481 15.14 -0.60 -11.65
CA ARG A 481 15.86 0.64 -11.92
C ARG A 481 15.13 1.54 -12.92
N ASN A 482 15.63 2.75 -13.10
CA ASN A 482 15.17 3.70 -14.10
C ASN A 482 15.27 3.13 -15.52
N ASP A 483 14.34 3.55 -16.39
CA ASP A 483 14.32 3.24 -17.80
C ASP A 483 14.63 4.50 -18.63
N TYR A 484 15.85 4.59 -19.12
CA TYR A 484 16.30 5.73 -19.94
C TYR A 484 15.92 5.62 -21.42
N SER A 485 15.32 4.50 -21.85
CA SER A 485 14.93 4.29 -23.25
C SER A 485 13.86 5.27 -23.73
N TYR A 486 13.14 5.91 -22.81
CA TYR A 486 12.13 6.89 -23.17
C TYR A 486 12.70 8.11 -23.91
N HIS A 487 13.99 8.44 -23.74
CA HIS A 487 14.66 9.51 -24.47
C HIS A 487 14.72 9.25 -25.97
N GLU A 488 14.62 7.99 -26.40
CA GLU A 488 14.62 7.59 -27.82
C GLU A 488 13.20 7.55 -28.42
N ASP A 489 12.13 7.62 -27.57
CA ASP A 489 10.74 7.62 -28.03
C ASP A 489 10.28 9.04 -28.36
N PRO A 490 9.91 9.35 -29.63
CA PRO A 490 9.52 10.70 -30.05
C PRO A 490 8.25 11.24 -29.37
N TYR A 491 7.49 10.40 -28.65
CA TYR A 491 6.29 10.78 -27.92
C TYR A 491 6.50 10.90 -26.40
N LYS A 492 7.71 10.59 -25.91
CA LYS A 492 7.99 10.52 -24.46
C LYS A 492 9.24 11.30 -24.07
N TRP A 493 10.15 11.59 -25.00
CA TRP A 493 11.51 12.08 -24.75
C TRP A 493 11.60 13.37 -23.90
N ASP A 494 10.54 14.17 -23.89
CA ASP A 494 10.44 15.45 -23.16
C ASP A 494 9.68 15.34 -21.83
N ASP A 495 9.26 14.14 -21.45
CA ASP A 495 8.55 13.86 -20.21
C ASP A 495 9.33 12.90 -19.32
N SER A 496 10.10 13.45 -18.38
CA SER A 496 10.93 12.65 -17.46
C SER A 496 10.17 11.70 -16.56
N ARG A 497 8.83 11.78 -16.48
CA ARG A 497 8.02 10.79 -15.74
C ARG A 497 8.15 9.39 -16.34
N TYR A 498 8.45 9.28 -17.63
CA TYR A 498 8.70 7.98 -18.27
C TYR A 498 9.96 7.28 -17.79
N LEU A 499 10.88 7.98 -17.12
CA LEU A 499 12.05 7.41 -16.47
C LEU A 499 11.65 6.28 -15.48
N HIS A 500 10.56 6.46 -14.76
CA HIS A 500 10.06 5.51 -13.77
C HIS A 500 8.76 4.81 -14.17
N ARG A 501 8.28 5.02 -15.40
CA ARG A 501 7.15 4.31 -16.01
C ARG A 501 7.61 3.22 -16.98
N GLY A 502 8.86 2.73 -16.83
CA GLY A 502 9.46 1.71 -17.69
C GLY A 502 8.71 0.39 -17.68
N ASN A 503 8.95 -0.44 -18.70
CA ASN A 503 8.38 -1.77 -18.76
C ASN A 503 8.86 -2.64 -17.60
N PHE A 504 7.94 -3.43 -17.04
CA PHE A 504 8.25 -4.38 -15.98
C PHE A 504 9.18 -5.47 -16.51
N SER A 505 10.30 -5.68 -15.82
CA SER A 505 11.29 -6.69 -16.22
C SER A 505 10.91 -8.07 -15.68
N TRP A 506 10.25 -8.88 -16.50
CA TRP A 506 9.93 -10.25 -16.14
C TRP A 506 11.18 -11.13 -15.97
N GLU A 507 12.28 -10.82 -16.65
CA GLU A 507 13.57 -11.50 -16.47
C GLU A 507 14.12 -11.23 -15.07
N ASP A 508 14.08 -9.97 -14.61
CA ASP A 508 14.52 -9.61 -13.26
C ASP A 508 13.53 -10.16 -12.22
N ALA A 509 12.24 -10.16 -12.49
CA ALA A 509 11.24 -10.72 -11.60
C ALA A 509 11.47 -12.22 -11.32
N GLU A 510 11.99 -12.99 -12.26
CA GLU A 510 12.36 -14.40 -12.03
C GLU A 510 13.53 -14.56 -11.05
N LYS A 511 14.43 -13.57 -10.95
CA LYS A 511 15.56 -13.56 -10.01
C LYS A 511 15.12 -13.41 -8.54
N ARG A 512 13.85 -13.00 -8.28
CA ARG A 512 13.30 -12.91 -6.91
C ARG A 512 13.39 -14.22 -6.12
N LYS A 513 13.53 -15.34 -6.81
CA LYS A 513 13.67 -16.68 -6.23
C LYS A 513 15.05 -16.97 -5.65
N ASP A 514 16.05 -16.15 -6.00
CA ASP A 514 17.41 -16.24 -5.51
C ASP A 514 17.68 -15.13 -4.47
N PRO A 515 17.81 -15.47 -3.17
CA PRO A 515 17.99 -14.50 -2.10
C PRO A 515 19.36 -13.79 -2.12
N THR A 516 20.25 -14.14 -3.05
CA THR A 516 21.56 -13.49 -3.19
C THR A 516 21.52 -12.31 -4.18
N THR A 517 20.50 -12.25 -5.02
CA THR A 517 20.29 -11.16 -5.98
C THR A 517 19.65 -9.94 -5.32
N ARG A 518 19.74 -8.78 -5.94
CA ARG A 518 19.00 -7.57 -5.52
C ARG A 518 17.50 -7.86 -5.44
N GLU A 519 16.97 -8.43 -6.50
CA GLU A 519 15.55 -8.72 -6.67
C GLU A 519 15.04 -9.67 -5.59
N GLY A 520 15.79 -10.76 -5.33
CA GLY A 520 15.42 -11.73 -4.30
C GLY A 520 15.53 -11.18 -2.89
N ARG A 521 16.50 -10.34 -2.62
CA ARG A 521 16.69 -9.68 -1.30
C ARG A 521 15.53 -8.73 -1.00
N ILE A 522 15.15 -7.87 -1.96
CA ILE A 522 14.07 -6.90 -1.79
C ILE A 522 12.73 -7.63 -1.72
N PHE A 523 12.44 -8.50 -2.68
CA PHE A 523 11.17 -9.23 -2.74
C PHE A 523 10.90 -10.03 -1.46
N THR A 524 11.89 -10.78 -0.99
CA THR A 524 11.77 -11.58 0.25
C THR A 524 11.50 -10.70 1.45
N ALA A 525 12.24 -9.59 1.59
CA ALA A 525 12.07 -8.68 2.71
C ALA A 525 10.68 -8.00 2.70
N LEU A 526 10.21 -7.52 1.54
CA LEU A 526 8.90 -6.90 1.44
C LEU A 526 7.77 -7.91 1.74
N ARG A 527 7.90 -9.14 1.26
CA ARG A 527 6.94 -10.22 1.56
C ARG A 527 6.89 -10.55 3.05
N GLU A 528 8.04 -10.59 3.72
CA GLU A 528 8.12 -10.80 5.16
C GLU A 528 7.44 -9.65 5.92
N LEU A 529 7.75 -8.41 5.58
CA LEU A 529 7.15 -7.22 6.18
C LEU A 529 5.62 -7.18 5.99
N GLU A 530 5.15 -7.48 4.79
CA GLU A 530 3.73 -7.51 4.48
C GLU A 530 3.02 -8.64 5.25
N THR A 531 3.64 -9.83 5.33
CA THR A 531 3.10 -10.95 6.10
C THR A 531 3.00 -10.61 7.59
N ILE A 532 4.02 -9.96 8.15
CA ILE A 532 3.98 -9.47 9.54
C ILE A 532 2.83 -8.46 9.70
N ARG A 533 2.73 -7.50 8.78
CA ARG A 533 1.66 -6.49 8.81
C ARG A 533 0.27 -7.14 8.75
N ALA A 534 0.06 -8.07 7.83
CA ALA A 534 -1.23 -8.73 7.62
C ALA A 534 -1.67 -9.58 8.83
N THR A 535 -0.72 -10.08 9.63
CA THR A 535 -1.00 -10.97 10.78
C THR A 535 -1.13 -10.26 12.13
N HIS A 536 -0.91 -8.94 12.21
CA HIS A 536 -0.98 -8.16 13.45
C HIS A 536 -1.96 -7.00 13.30
N GLU A 537 -3.02 -7.00 14.12
CA GLU A 537 -4.09 -6.00 14.04
C GLU A 537 -3.62 -4.57 14.37
N VAL A 538 -2.53 -4.42 15.08
CA VAL A 538 -1.92 -3.10 15.38
C VAL A 538 -1.57 -2.29 14.12
N PHE A 539 -1.48 -2.92 12.94
CA PHE A 539 -1.27 -2.24 11.66
C PHE A 539 -2.55 -1.77 10.95
N ARG A 540 -3.73 -2.04 11.50
CA ARG A 540 -5.00 -1.53 10.95
C ARG A 540 -5.00 0.00 10.85
N ALA A 541 -5.70 0.53 9.85
CA ALA A 541 -5.75 1.98 9.62
C ALA A 541 -6.34 2.76 10.81
N GLU A 542 -7.26 2.15 11.58
CA GLU A 542 -7.92 2.76 12.73
C GLU A 542 -7.08 2.72 14.03
N ALA A 543 -5.93 2.06 14.03
CA ALA A 543 -5.07 1.98 15.19
C ALA A 543 -4.68 3.38 15.70
N ASP A 544 -4.62 3.56 17.00
CA ASP A 544 -4.04 4.75 17.61
C ASP A 544 -2.57 4.85 17.20
N THR A 545 -2.18 6.01 16.71
CA THR A 545 -0.83 6.23 16.19
C THR A 545 -0.29 7.56 16.72
N TRP A 546 0.97 7.58 17.13
CA TRP A 546 1.62 8.79 17.65
C TRP A 546 3.11 8.82 17.33
N ILE A 547 3.69 10.02 17.33
CA ILE A 547 5.14 10.20 17.26
C ILE A 547 5.75 9.89 18.62
N MET A 548 6.77 9.06 18.63
CA MET A 548 7.58 8.78 19.82
C MET A 548 8.83 9.65 19.82
N GLU A 549 9.15 10.24 20.96
CA GLU A 549 10.41 10.94 21.12
C GLU A 549 11.56 9.93 21.26
N THR A 550 12.55 10.08 20.38
CA THR A 550 13.74 9.22 20.32
C THR A 550 14.99 9.90 20.84
N TYR A 551 14.92 11.22 21.14
CA TYR A 551 16.06 12.09 21.49
C TYR A 551 17.21 12.00 20.47
N ASN A 552 16.86 11.73 19.21
CA ASN A 552 17.78 11.66 18.08
C ASN A 552 17.08 12.19 16.83
N ASP A 553 17.62 13.28 16.25
CA ASP A 553 17.02 13.95 15.09
C ASP A 553 17.21 13.16 13.77
N HIS A 554 17.88 12.02 13.81
CA HIS A 554 18.05 11.11 12.66
C HIS A 554 17.17 9.86 12.76
N ILE A 555 16.56 9.61 13.93
CA ILE A 555 15.74 8.41 14.16
C ILE A 555 14.29 8.81 14.38
N LEU A 556 13.42 8.35 13.50
CA LEU A 556 11.97 8.48 13.64
C LEU A 556 11.44 7.35 14.51
N GLY A 557 10.63 7.69 15.51
CA GLY A 557 9.86 6.74 16.31
C GLY A 557 8.36 6.89 16.07
N ILE A 558 7.67 5.79 15.80
CA ILE A 558 6.21 5.73 15.66
C ILE A 558 5.68 4.67 16.64
N GLY A 559 4.76 5.09 17.51
CA GLY A 559 3.99 4.18 18.36
C GLY A 559 2.64 3.90 17.72
N ARG A 560 2.15 2.65 17.84
CA ARG A 560 0.80 2.25 17.44
C ARG A 560 0.16 1.41 18.54
N TYR A 561 -1.17 1.50 18.68
CA TYR A 561 -1.94 0.66 19.60
C TYR A 561 -3.30 0.30 19.00
N TYR A 562 -3.65 -0.96 19.08
CA TYR A 562 -4.97 -1.45 18.67
C TYR A 562 -5.32 -2.72 19.44
N ASN A 563 -6.52 -2.80 20.00
CA ASN A 563 -7.13 -4.01 20.59
C ASN A 563 -6.21 -4.83 21.51
N GLY A 564 -5.36 -4.16 22.32
CA GLY A 564 -4.43 -4.84 23.24
C GLY A 564 -3.07 -5.19 22.64
N GLU A 565 -2.82 -4.81 21.40
CA GLU A 565 -1.52 -4.88 20.72
C GLU A 565 -0.85 -3.51 20.71
N LYS A 566 0.45 -3.45 20.89
CA LYS A 566 1.29 -2.25 20.84
C LYS A 566 2.50 -2.48 19.93
N LEU A 567 2.80 -1.51 19.10
CA LEU A 567 3.98 -1.50 18.24
C LEU A 567 4.81 -0.25 18.51
N VAL A 568 6.11 -0.43 18.64
CA VAL A 568 7.12 0.63 18.59
C VAL A 568 7.95 0.40 17.35
N ALA A 569 7.80 1.27 16.36
CA ALA A 569 8.55 1.22 15.12
C ALA A 569 9.62 2.33 15.12
N LEU A 570 10.88 1.97 14.86
CA LEU A 570 12.01 2.89 14.84
C LEU A 570 12.70 2.81 13.48
N PHE A 571 13.08 3.97 12.91
CA PHE A 571 13.70 4.10 11.59
C PHE A 571 14.89 5.04 11.66
N ASN A 572 16.08 4.56 11.38
CA ASN A 572 17.31 5.37 11.34
C ASN A 572 17.56 5.86 9.90
N PHE A 573 17.32 7.13 9.64
CA PHE A 573 17.57 7.76 8.34
C PHE A 573 19.03 8.19 8.12
N ASP A 574 19.92 7.98 9.13
CA ASP A 574 21.32 8.35 9.00
C ASP A 574 22.14 7.28 8.27
N VAL A 575 23.25 7.75 7.71
CA VAL A 575 24.32 6.93 7.12
C VAL A 575 25.22 6.29 8.18
N GLN A 576 25.00 6.60 9.45
CA GLN A 576 25.73 6.08 10.61
C GLN A 576 24.78 5.32 11.54
N ASP A 577 25.36 4.43 12.33
CA ASP A 577 24.64 3.76 13.41
C ASP A 577 24.19 4.80 14.44
N GLY A 578 22.98 4.64 14.96
CA GLY A 578 22.39 5.56 15.91
C GLY A 578 21.66 4.85 17.05
N THR A 579 21.39 5.56 18.12
CA THR A 579 20.63 5.05 19.27
C THR A 579 19.37 5.88 19.44
N ALA A 580 18.21 5.21 19.52
CA ALA A 580 16.96 5.79 19.97
C ALA A 580 16.84 5.59 21.48
N TRP A 581 16.51 6.67 22.20
CA TRP A 581 16.19 6.62 23.63
C TRP A 581 14.68 6.66 23.78
N ILE A 582 14.09 5.51 24.10
CA ILE A 582 12.66 5.35 24.29
C ILE A 582 12.43 4.82 25.71
N ASN A 583 11.45 5.37 26.42
CA ASN A 583 11.17 4.99 27.81
C ASN A 583 9.89 4.14 27.88
N GLU A 584 9.96 2.94 27.32
CA GLU A 584 8.86 1.99 27.32
C GLU A 584 9.10 0.93 28.40
N PRO A 585 8.13 0.69 29.29
CA PRO A 585 8.32 -0.21 30.43
C PRO A 585 8.20 -1.69 30.08
N GLU A 586 7.51 -2.03 28.98
CA GLU A 586 7.21 -3.39 28.58
C GLU A 586 8.44 -4.12 28.02
N GLU A 587 8.40 -5.44 28.02
CA GLU A 587 9.30 -6.28 27.26
C GLU A 587 8.69 -6.53 25.88
N TYR A 588 9.40 -6.13 24.83
CA TYR A 588 8.96 -6.23 23.45
C TYR A 588 9.59 -7.41 22.74
N ARG A 589 8.87 -7.96 21.77
CA ARG A 589 9.41 -8.91 20.78
C ARG A 589 9.70 -8.18 19.47
N ASN A 590 10.91 -8.30 18.95
CA ASN A 590 11.23 -7.85 17.59
C ASN A 590 10.55 -8.76 16.57
N LEU A 591 9.65 -8.20 15.76
CA LEU A 591 8.86 -8.98 14.78
C LEU A 591 9.71 -9.55 13.64
N LEU A 592 10.92 -9.01 13.40
CA LEU A 592 11.77 -9.42 12.30
C LEU A 592 12.60 -10.67 12.62
N ASN A 593 12.96 -10.87 13.90
CA ASN A 593 13.87 -11.97 14.30
C ASN A 593 13.41 -12.74 15.56
N GLY A 594 12.33 -12.29 16.20
CA GLY A 594 11.76 -12.92 17.39
C GLY A 594 12.48 -12.60 18.71
N ASP A 595 13.56 -11.81 18.68
CA ASP A 595 14.32 -11.45 19.88
C ASP A 595 13.48 -10.62 20.85
N ARG A 596 13.61 -10.89 22.17
CA ARG A 596 12.97 -10.11 23.21
C ARG A 596 13.92 -9.06 23.77
N CYS A 597 13.43 -7.85 23.96
CA CYS A 597 14.21 -6.75 24.51
C CYS A 597 13.34 -5.78 25.31
N ARG A 598 13.97 -5.05 26.22
CA ARG A 598 13.36 -3.86 26.84
C ARG A 598 13.73 -2.62 26.00
N ALA A 599 12.73 -1.88 25.60
CA ALA A 599 12.90 -0.72 24.74
C ALA A 599 13.22 0.53 25.57
N THR A 600 14.41 0.62 26.17
CA THR A 600 14.90 1.82 26.87
C THR A 600 15.91 2.60 26.04
N ALA A 601 16.87 1.91 25.45
CA ALA A 601 17.84 2.44 24.49
C ALA A 601 18.02 1.38 23.41
N TYR A 602 17.69 1.71 22.15
CA TYR A 602 17.74 0.78 21.05
C TYR A 602 18.73 1.26 19.98
N GLY A 603 19.76 0.46 19.72
CA GLY A 603 20.74 0.72 18.67
C GLY A 603 20.25 0.28 17.31
N LEU A 604 20.33 1.14 16.33
CA LEU A 604 19.98 0.85 14.93
C LEU A 604 21.19 1.09 14.04
N PRO A 605 21.52 0.17 13.12
CA PRO A 605 22.53 0.44 12.11
C PRO A 605 22.10 1.54 11.15
N ALA A 606 23.04 2.04 10.36
CA ALA A 606 22.77 2.97 9.26
C ALA A 606 21.63 2.43 8.36
N PHE A 607 20.59 3.24 8.13
CA PHE A 607 19.36 2.86 7.41
C PHE A 607 18.69 1.59 7.97
N GLY A 608 18.87 1.35 9.27
CA GLY A 608 18.23 0.24 9.98
C GLY A 608 16.85 0.62 10.52
N PHE A 609 16.02 -0.38 10.72
CA PHE A 609 14.73 -0.22 11.36
C PHE A 609 14.41 -1.42 12.24
N VAL A 610 13.37 -1.27 13.07
CA VAL A 610 12.84 -2.37 13.91
C VAL A 610 11.37 -2.18 14.17
N TRP A 611 10.64 -3.27 14.26
CA TRP A 611 9.27 -3.36 14.74
C TRP A 611 9.26 -4.12 16.07
N LEU A 612 9.13 -3.40 17.17
CA LEU A 612 9.04 -3.93 18.52
C LEU A 612 7.57 -4.06 18.90
N TYR A 613 7.14 -5.28 19.11
CA TYR A 613 5.74 -5.65 19.35
C TYR A 613 5.54 -6.15 20.78
N TRP A 614 4.44 -5.74 21.36
CA TRP A 614 3.91 -6.24 22.62
C TRP A 614 2.43 -6.51 22.48
N SER A 615 1.94 -7.60 23.09
CA SER A 615 0.51 -7.81 23.23
C SER A 615 0.17 -8.25 24.64
N LYS A 616 -1.01 -7.83 25.10
CA LYS A 616 -1.55 -8.23 26.41
C LYS A 616 -1.74 -9.74 26.50
N GLU A 617 -2.06 -10.38 25.39
CA GLU A 617 -2.25 -11.83 25.32
C GLU A 617 -0.93 -12.58 25.49
N GLU A 618 0.14 -12.15 24.78
CA GLU A 618 1.49 -12.72 24.95
C GLU A 618 2.01 -12.52 26.38
N GLU A 619 1.74 -11.36 26.99
CA GLU A 619 2.14 -11.11 28.38
C GLU A 619 1.44 -12.06 29.35
N ILE A 620 0.13 -12.27 29.21
CA ILE A 620 -0.64 -13.21 30.02
C ILE A 620 -0.12 -14.64 29.82
N GLU A 621 0.17 -15.04 28.59
CA GLU A 621 0.66 -16.38 28.28
C GLU A 621 2.08 -16.58 28.84
N ALA A 622 2.95 -15.59 28.69
CA ALA A 622 4.29 -15.61 29.27
C ALA A 622 4.24 -15.68 30.80
N ALA A 623 3.33 -14.95 31.44
CA ALA A 623 3.14 -15.02 32.88
C ALA A 623 2.68 -16.43 33.36
N LYS A 624 1.74 -17.05 32.64
CA LYS A 624 1.31 -18.43 32.91
C LYS A 624 2.43 -19.45 32.75
N GLN A 625 3.23 -19.30 31.71
CA GLN A 625 4.38 -20.17 31.45
C GLN A 625 5.46 -19.99 32.54
N ALA A 626 5.73 -18.75 32.97
CA ALA A 626 6.65 -18.44 34.03
C ALA A 626 6.19 -19.04 35.40
N GLU A 627 4.89 -18.92 35.68
CA GLU A 627 4.29 -19.53 36.87
C GLU A 627 4.40 -21.06 36.83
N SER A 628 4.05 -21.69 35.71
CA SER A 628 4.21 -23.13 35.51
C SER A 628 5.66 -23.60 35.63
N ALA A 629 6.61 -22.85 35.06
CA ALA A 629 8.03 -23.15 35.20
C ALA A 629 8.55 -22.99 36.62
N ARG A 630 8.03 -21.99 37.37
CA ARG A 630 8.35 -21.80 38.78
C ARG A 630 7.83 -22.93 39.63
N GLU A 631 6.57 -23.35 39.43
CA GLU A 631 6.03 -24.51 40.11
C GLU A 631 6.79 -25.80 39.82
N ALA A 632 7.21 -25.99 38.55
CA ALA A 632 8.01 -27.14 38.17
C ALA A 632 9.40 -27.11 38.84
N ALA A 633 10.04 -25.94 38.91
CA ALA A 633 11.31 -25.73 39.57
C ALA A 633 11.20 -25.96 41.10
N GLU A 634 10.10 -25.49 41.76
CA GLU A 634 9.85 -25.72 43.15
C GLU A 634 9.63 -27.22 43.46
N LYS A 635 8.84 -27.89 42.61
CA LYS A 635 8.64 -29.37 42.73
C LYS A 635 9.93 -30.14 42.55
N GLN A 636 10.79 -29.69 41.63
CA GLN A 636 12.13 -30.28 41.40
C GLN A 636 13.06 -30.03 42.60
N ALA A 637 13.09 -28.79 43.10
CA ALA A 637 13.89 -28.42 44.27
C ALA A 637 13.41 -29.17 45.54
N GLU A 638 12.10 -29.38 45.70
CA GLU A 638 11.57 -30.20 46.78
C GLU A 638 11.96 -31.69 46.66
N LYS A 639 11.94 -32.25 45.42
CA LYS A 639 12.42 -33.59 45.14
C LYS A 639 13.94 -33.73 45.50
N GLU A 640 14.74 -32.75 45.11
CA GLU A 640 16.15 -32.73 45.42
C GLU A 640 16.44 -32.60 46.93
N ARG A 641 15.65 -31.71 47.62
CA ARG A 641 15.74 -31.61 49.07
C ARG A 641 15.34 -32.92 49.76
N LYS A 642 14.26 -33.60 49.33
CA LYS A 642 13.87 -34.91 49.81
C LYS A 642 14.91 -35.99 49.53
N ALA A 643 15.51 -35.96 48.35
CA ALA A 643 16.61 -36.87 47.99
C ALA A 643 17.86 -36.63 48.81
N ALA A 644 18.24 -35.35 49.02
CA ALA A 644 19.38 -34.98 49.89
C ALA A 644 19.14 -35.35 51.35
N ALA A 645 17.91 -35.12 51.88
CA ALA A 645 17.53 -35.53 53.23
C ALA A 645 17.55 -37.04 53.38
N ARG A 646 17.07 -37.81 52.39
CA ARG A 646 17.17 -39.29 52.37
C ARG A 646 18.64 -39.76 52.30
N LYS A 647 19.46 -39.08 51.51
CA LYS A 647 20.91 -39.40 51.41
C LYS A 647 21.60 -39.13 52.76
N LYS A 648 21.30 -37.98 53.39
CA LYS A 648 21.86 -37.63 54.70
C LYS A 648 21.38 -38.59 55.79
N ALA A 649 20.08 -38.93 55.80
CA ALA A 649 19.54 -39.93 56.71
C ALA A 649 20.12 -41.34 56.47
N ALA A 650 20.44 -41.69 55.21
CA ALA A 650 21.12 -42.93 54.86
C ALA A 650 22.59 -42.93 55.30
N GLU A 651 23.28 -41.79 55.18
CA GLU A 651 24.64 -41.59 55.66
C GLU A 651 24.71 -41.61 57.20
N GLU A 652 23.75 -40.95 57.88
CA GLU A 652 23.65 -41.00 59.33
C GLU A 652 23.34 -42.43 59.82
N LYS A 653 22.46 -43.14 59.08
CA LYS A 653 22.14 -44.54 59.38
C LYS A 653 23.31 -45.46 59.10
N LYS A 654 24.15 -45.12 58.06
CA LYS A 654 25.37 -45.85 57.74
C LYS A 654 26.46 -45.56 58.74
N ALA A 655 26.59 -44.29 59.18
CA ALA A 655 27.52 -43.95 60.30
C ALA A 655 27.09 -44.59 61.63
N ALA A 656 25.80 -44.56 61.94
CA ALA A 656 25.26 -45.26 63.13
C ALA A 656 25.46 -46.79 63.03
N LYS A 657 25.34 -47.33 61.81
CA LYS A 657 25.57 -48.75 61.54
C LYS A 657 27.09 -49.10 61.60
N GLN A 658 27.93 -48.20 61.13
CA GLN A 658 29.41 -48.34 61.22
C GLN A 658 29.90 -48.31 62.68
N VAL A 659 29.32 -47.41 63.50
CA VAL A 659 29.54 -47.36 64.93
C VAL A 659 29.02 -48.62 65.60
N ALA A 660 27.87 -49.17 65.12
CA ALA A 660 27.35 -50.46 65.58
C ALA A 660 28.14 -51.64 65.02
N GLU A 661 28.73 -51.55 63.84
CA GLU A 661 29.54 -52.56 63.21
C GLU A 661 30.97 -52.56 63.74
N GLU A 662 31.59 -51.40 64.14
CA GLU A 662 32.86 -51.37 64.91
C GLU A 662 32.68 -52.03 66.30
N ALA A 663 31.48 -51.92 66.87
CA ALA A 663 31.14 -52.70 68.07
C ALA A 663 30.87 -54.18 67.74
N ALA A 664 30.38 -54.51 66.56
CA ALA A 664 30.13 -55.89 66.12
C ALA A 664 31.35 -56.53 65.37
N ALA A 665 32.24 -55.72 64.76
CA ALA A 665 33.43 -56.18 64.04
C ALA A 665 34.55 -56.78 64.96
N LYS A 666 34.37 -56.64 66.24
CA LYS A 666 35.09 -57.49 67.19
C LYS A 666 34.52 -58.92 67.28
N ALA A 667 33.36 -59.16 66.62
CA ALA A 667 32.71 -60.46 66.68
C ALA A 667 32.51 -61.18 65.32
N ALA A 668 32.90 -60.57 64.20
CA ALA A 668 32.57 -61.16 62.90
C ALA A 668 33.69 -61.00 61.88
N THR A 669 34.78 -61.78 62.04
CA THR A 669 35.80 -62.05 61.02
C THR A 669 35.35 -63.08 59.98
N GLU A 670 34.08 -63.45 59.95
CA GLU A 670 33.55 -64.52 59.06
C GLU A 670 32.50 -64.12 58.00
N GLU A 671 32.08 -62.84 57.92
CA GLU A 671 31.00 -62.48 57.02
C GLU A 671 31.46 -61.59 55.84
N ALA A 672 32.81 -61.45 55.64
CA ALA A 672 33.34 -60.57 54.58
C ALA A 672 33.35 -61.17 53.17
N ALA A 673 32.95 -62.42 53.01
CA ALA A 673 32.98 -63.07 51.67
C ALA A 673 31.64 -62.96 50.85
N ALA A 674 30.52 -62.58 51.48
CA ALA A 674 29.23 -62.60 50.79
C ALA A 674 28.83 -61.25 50.19
N LYS A 675 29.64 -60.17 50.40
CA LYS A 675 29.24 -58.83 49.96
C LYS A 675 29.83 -58.33 48.62
N ALA A 676 30.74 -59.15 48.04
CA ALA A 676 31.36 -58.79 46.76
C ALA A 676 30.47 -59.09 45.52
N GLU A 677 29.50 -60.00 45.68
CA GLU A 677 28.60 -60.34 44.53
C GLU A 677 27.41 -59.39 44.34
N ALA A 678 27.07 -58.52 45.34
CA ALA A 678 25.93 -57.65 45.25
C ALA A 678 26.21 -56.29 44.57
N GLU A 679 27.48 -55.85 44.47
CA GLU A 679 27.83 -54.57 43.83
C GLU A 679 27.95 -54.68 42.30
N GLU A 680 28.14 -55.90 41.79
CA GLU A 680 28.25 -56.14 40.34
C GLU A 680 26.82 -56.14 39.65
N ALA A 681 25.78 -56.45 40.42
CA ALA A 681 24.38 -56.45 39.91
C ALA A 681 23.78 -55.04 39.78
N ALA A 682 24.17 -54.09 40.66
CA ALA A 682 23.63 -52.73 40.66
C ALA A 682 24.21 -51.84 39.51
N ALA A 683 25.45 -52.12 39.12
CA ALA A 683 26.09 -51.40 38.01
C ALA A 683 25.49 -51.79 36.62
N LYS A 684 24.93 -52.99 36.55
CA LYS A 684 24.31 -53.47 35.30
C LYS A 684 22.92 -52.88 35.05
N GLN A 685 22.21 -52.56 36.09
CA GLN A 685 20.85 -51.99 36.02
C GLN A 685 20.87 -50.50 35.63
N ALA A 686 21.90 -49.74 36.07
CA ALA A 686 22.04 -48.33 35.69
C ALA A 686 22.45 -48.14 34.24
N ALA A 687 23.15 -49.12 33.65
CA ALA A 687 23.54 -49.08 32.22
C ALA A 687 22.35 -49.40 31.28
N GLU A 688 21.37 -50.19 31.72
CA GLU A 688 20.17 -50.52 30.96
C GLU A 688 19.16 -49.37 30.90
N GLU A 689 19.04 -48.59 31.98
CA GLU A 689 18.17 -47.39 31.96
C GLU A 689 18.67 -46.26 31.07
N ALA A 690 20.01 -46.08 30.97
CA ALA A 690 20.59 -45.12 30.07
C ALA A 690 20.45 -45.51 28.59
N ALA A 691 20.51 -46.83 28.31
CA ALA A 691 20.30 -47.35 26.97
C ALA A 691 18.82 -47.24 26.50
N ALA A 692 17.87 -47.39 27.45
CA ALA A 692 16.44 -47.25 27.15
C ALA A 692 16.03 -45.81 26.83
N ARG A 693 16.69 -44.80 27.46
CA ARG A 693 16.45 -43.38 27.12
C ARG A 693 16.97 -43.02 25.74
N ALA A 694 18.12 -43.50 25.37
CA ALA A 694 18.72 -43.26 24.05
C ALA A 694 17.88 -43.91 22.90
N ALA A 695 17.32 -45.09 23.20
CA ALA A 695 16.46 -45.79 22.26
C ALA A 695 15.09 -45.08 22.06
N ALA A 696 14.54 -44.41 23.09
CA ALA A 696 13.32 -43.67 23.02
C ALA A 696 13.47 -42.37 22.18
N GLU A 697 14.60 -41.66 22.30
CA GLU A 697 14.92 -40.51 21.49
C GLU A 697 15.12 -40.86 19.99
N GLU A 698 15.78 -42.00 19.73
CA GLU A 698 15.98 -42.48 18.36
C GLU A 698 14.67 -42.99 17.71
N ALA A 699 13.77 -43.59 18.50
CA ALA A 699 12.45 -44.00 18.03
C ALA A 699 11.54 -42.79 17.69
N ALA A 700 11.60 -41.73 18.49
CA ALA A 700 10.87 -40.48 18.21
C ALA A 700 11.36 -39.82 16.92
N ARG A 701 12.68 -39.85 16.68
CA ARG A 701 13.28 -39.33 15.46
C ARG A 701 12.90 -40.15 14.21
N LYS A 702 12.85 -41.48 14.34
CA LYS A 702 12.39 -42.37 13.26
C LYS A 702 10.91 -42.25 12.97
N THR A 703 10.09 -41.91 13.96
CA THR A 703 8.65 -41.72 13.79
C THR A 703 8.35 -40.43 13.03
N VAL A 704 9.09 -39.35 13.30
CA VAL A 704 8.99 -38.11 12.54
C VAL A 704 9.42 -38.32 11.08
N GLU A 705 10.49 -39.10 10.88
CA GLU A 705 10.98 -39.41 9.54
C GLU A 705 10.04 -40.35 8.75
N ALA A 706 9.33 -41.25 9.45
CA ALA A 706 8.30 -42.12 8.86
C ALA A 706 7.03 -41.36 8.49
N ILE A 707 6.61 -40.38 9.30
CA ILE A 707 5.47 -39.49 9.00
C ILE A 707 5.78 -38.66 7.74
N MET A 708 6.98 -38.11 7.64
CA MET A 708 7.42 -37.36 6.48
C MET A 708 7.55 -38.24 5.20
N LYS A 709 7.87 -39.52 5.37
CA LYS A 709 7.92 -40.49 4.27
C LYS A 709 6.51 -40.92 3.84
N THR A 710 5.56 -41.01 4.76
CA THR A 710 4.16 -41.42 4.45
C THR A 710 3.42 -40.28 3.71
N GLU A 711 3.70 -39.03 4.06
CA GLU A 711 3.16 -37.90 3.31
C GLU A 711 3.75 -37.77 1.89
N ARG A 712 5.01 -38.20 1.69
CA ARG A 712 5.62 -38.27 0.36
C ARG A 712 5.14 -39.48 -0.46
N ALA A 713 4.71 -40.56 0.19
CA ALA A 713 4.16 -41.73 -0.49
C ALA A 713 2.70 -41.55 -0.93
N ALA A 714 1.92 -40.79 -0.12
CA ALA A 714 0.53 -40.48 -0.47
C ALA A 714 0.39 -39.54 -1.69
N LYS A 715 1.46 -38.79 -2.02
CA LYS A 715 1.51 -37.97 -3.25
C LYS A 715 2.00 -38.72 -4.51
N LYS A 716 2.39 -40.00 -4.40
CA LYS A 716 2.89 -40.78 -5.52
C LYS A 716 1.99 -41.96 -5.94
N SER A 717 0.86 -42.18 -5.25
CA SER A 717 -0.05 -43.29 -5.57
C SER A 717 -1.41 -42.87 -6.12
N GLY A 718 -1.41 -41.91 -7.01
CA GLY A 718 -2.62 -41.39 -7.64
C GLY A 718 -2.52 -41.32 -9.16
N THR A 719 -1.93 -42.33 -9.79
CA THR A 719 -2.13 -42.52 -11.23
C THR A 719 -1.85 -43.99 -11.60
N GLY A 720 -2.87 -44.67 -12.06
CA GLY A 720 -2.66 -45.86 -12.83
C GLY A 720 -3.63 -47.01 -12.58
N ALA A 721 -4.80 -46.90 -13.06
CA ALA A 721 -5.54 -48.12 -13.44
C ALA A 721 -6.13 -47.93 -14.83
N LYS A 722 -5.45 -48.52 -15.75
CA LYS A 722 -5.95 -48.77 -17.09
C LYS A 722 -7.12 -49.75 -17.04
N THR A 723 -8.19 -49.43 -17.71
CA THR A 723 -9.04 -50.44 -18.28
C THR A 723 -9.23 -50.17 -19.77
N LYS A 724 -8.71 -51.10 -20.53
CA LYS A 724 -8.96 -51.26 -21.95
C LYS A 724 -10.43 -51.58 -22.21
N ARG A 725 -11.01 -50.94 -23.18
CA ARG A 725 -11.96 -51.60 -24.08
C ARG A 725 -11.92 -51.00 -25.49
N THR A 726 -11.42 -51.78 -26.32
CA THR A 726 -11.57 -52.02 -27.76
C THR A 726 -12.73 -51.36 -28.51
N ALA A 727 -12.34 -50.71 -29.58
CA ALA A 727 -12.77 -50.90 -30.97
C ALA A 727 -14.18 -50.45 -31.42
N LYS A 728 -14.26 -49.59 -32.39
CA LYS A 728 -14.51 -49.90 -33.80
C LYS A 728 -14.66 -48.65 -34.67
N LYS A 729 -13.87 -48.63 -35.72
CA LYS A 729 -14.00 -48.01 -37.02
C LYS A 729 -15.38 -47.53 -37.48
N LYS A 730 -15.38 -46.37 -38.09
CA LYS A 730 -15.81 -45.98 -39.46
C LYS A 730 -15.95 -44.46 -39.43
N GLY A 731 -15.44 -43.64 -40.26
CA GLY A 731 -15.27 -43.73 -41.70
C GLY A 731 -15.99 -42.55 -42.31
N SER A 732 -15.26 -41.79 -43.10
CA SER A 732 -15.73 -41.04 -44.27
C SER A 732 -16.11 -39.55 -44.13
N LYS A 733 -15.25 -38.72 -44.74
CA LYS A 733 -15.57 -37.71 -45.78
C LYS A 733 -16.56 -36.60 -45.47
N LYS A 734 -16.18 -35.39 -45.37
CA LYS A 734 -15.84 -34.44 -46.45
C LYS A 734 -15.02 -33.31 -45.89
#